data_6c4110766e184477ac97c6cb13c890bb
#
_entry.id   6c4110766e184477ac97c6cb13c890bb
#
_cell.length_a   1.000
_cell.length_b   1.000
_cell.length_c   1.000
_cell.angle_alpha   90.00
_cell.angle_beta   90.00
_cell.angle_gamma   90.00
#
_symmetry.space_group_name_H-M   'P 1'
#
loop_
_entity.id
_entity.type
_entity.pdbx_description
1 polymer ?
#
loop_
_entity_poly.entity_id
_entity_poly.type
_entity_poly.pdbx_seq_one_letter_code
_entity_poly.pdbx_strand_id
1 'polypeptide(L)'
;MSATVPSAVGSPLARLEGPLKVTGAAKYAAEYPQDDIAYGWIVPSPVPRGRLIDVITDPTDDAVAVLWHGNAPEIAAADDPELAVLQSERISYRGQPVALVVADTLEAARYAARTLRLEIEAEEHDAVLRIDHPDLYTPEKVNPAFPAESMMGDPDQEVLVDVVYSTPALHNNPMEPHATIARWDGDQLTVFDSNQHPSGIAATLGQVFGVENVRVITEHVGGGFGSKGTARPNAVLAALAAKVTGRPVKVVVTRQQMFSIVGHRTPTVQRIRLGADRDGTMTVIDHQAYSQSSRLLEFAEQTAVSTRHMYAAPNRRTGHHLVRLDMPTPRWMRAPGEAPGMFALECAVDELAAELGMDPIELRIRNEPSAEPESGTPFTSRHYVDCLRQGAERFGWAGRDPRPRQRREGDWWIGTGVAGATYPTMAQPSAARVSALPDGRFEVAIGAADLGTGARTILTQIAADALGVGVDRIAIRIGDSSLPQASVAGGSSGSASWGWAVTGACRALRENGGDQAVFDTTELIEQQEKDGRHAFGAHFAEVRVDAVTGEVRVSRLFGMYTAGRILNPRTARSQFLGGMIMGMGMALHEEGVLDPAFGEWVNNDLAGYHIPAHADVEEIDAAWLDEHDEQINPMGSKGIGEIGIVGSPAAIVNAIWHATGIRVRDLPVRLDKLLDEFR
;
A
#
# COMPACT_ATOMS: atom_id res chain seq x y z
N MET A 1 21.71 30.17 32.40
CA MET A 1 20.52 29.38 32.12
C MET A 1 20.54 29.10 30.63
N SER A 2 20.85 27.87 30.20
CA SER A 2 20.73 27.48 28.79
C SER A 2 19.24 27.53 28.46
N ALA A 3 18.85 28.35 27.49
CA ALA A 3 17.48 28.36 27.01
C ALA A 3 17.15 26.96 26.53
N THR A 4 16.17 26.30 27.12
CA THR A 4 15.66 25.01 26.66
C THR A 4 15.11 25.22 25.27
N VAL A 5 15.73 24.54 24.25
CA VAL A 5 15.19 24.51 22.88
C VAL A 5 13.82 23.84 22.94
N PRO A 6 12.73 24.47 22.45
CA PRO A 6 11.43 23.82 22.40
C PRO A 6 11.49 22.53 21.59
N SER A 7 10.74 21.49 22.02
CA SER A 7 10.68 20.22 21.26
C SER A 7 10.19 20.46 19.83
N ALA A 8 10.93 19.98 18.87
CA ALA A 8 10.57 20.03 17.46
C ALA A 8 9.54 18.93 17.12
N VAL A 9 9.64 17.77 17.75
CA VAL A 9 8.67 16.67 17.64
C VAL A 9 7.34 17.09 18.27
N GLY A 10 6.24 16.88 17.52
CA GLY A 10 4.90 17.33 17.88
C GLY A 10 4.55 18.73 17.35
N SER A 11 5.54 19.50 16.86
CA SER A 11 5.26 20.80 16.24
C SER A 11 4.76 20.65 14.79
N PRO A 12 3.82 21.52 14.31
CA PRO A 12 3.25 21.43 12.97
C PRO A 12 4.18 22.05 11.90
N LEU A 13 5.42 21.56 11.82
CA LEU A 13 6.41 22.05 10.87
C LEU A 13 5.94 21.78 9.42
N ALA A 14 6.06 22.78 8.55
CA ALA A 14 5.83 22.62 7.12
C ALA A 14 6.90 21.70 6.50
N ARG A 15 6.54 21.00 5.43
CA ARG A 15 7.48 20.14 4.71
C ARG A 15 8.71 20.92 4.24
N LEU A 16 9.90 20.46 4.61
CA LEU A 16 11.16 21.11 4.24
C LEU A 16 11.39 21.08 2.74
N GLU A 17 10.98 20.02 2.08
CA GLU A 17 11.07 19.85 0.62
C GLU A 17 9.93 20.53 -0.16
N GLY A 18 8.95 21.10 0.53
CA GLY A 18 7.78 21.74 -0.08
C GLY A 18 8.13 22.82 -1.12
N PRO A 19 9.03 23.77 -0.81
CA PRO A 19 9.44 24.78 -1.79
C PRO A 19 10.00 24.19 -3.10
N LEU A 20 10.83 23.14 -3.01
CA LEU A 20 11.38 22.48 -4.20
C LEU A 20 10.28 21.85 -5.06
N LYS A 21 9.28 21.24 -4.42
CA LYS A 21 8.17 20.57 -5.14
C LYS A 21 7.26 21.57 -5.85
N VAL A 22 6.86 22.64 -5.19
CA VAL A 22 5.93 23.62 -5.77
C VAL A 22 6.58 24.56 -6.80
N THR A 23 7.90 24.65 -6.84
CA THR A 23 8.66 25.43 -7.84
C THR A 23 9.17 24.58 -9.01
N GLY A 24 8.93 23.26 -8.99
CA GLY A 24 9.46 22.33 -10.01
C GLY A 24 10.98 22.07 -9.91
N ALA A 25 11.59 22.42 -8.78
CA ALA A 25 13.03 22.19 -8.55
C ALA A 25 13.34 20.79 -7.98
N ALA A 26 12.32 20.09 -7.43
CA ALA A 26 12.47 18.70 -7.00
C ALA A 26 12.63 17.79 -8.23
N LYS A 27 13.68 16.95 -8.23
CA LYS A 27 13.96 16.03 -9.33
C LYS A 27 13.38 14.64 -9.02
N TYR A 28 12.55 14.15 -9.91
CA TYR A 28 12.03 12.79 -9.91
C TYR A 28 12.84 11.87 -10.80
N ALA A 29 12.64 10.56 -10.73
CA ALA A 29 13.49 9.57 -11.38
C ALA A 29 13.76 9.81 -12.88
N ALA A 30 12.72 10.24 -13.63
CA ALA A 30 12.82 10.50 -15.08
C ALA A 30 13.51 11.83 -15.42
N GLU A 31 13.84 12.69 -14.44
CA GLU A 31 14.26 14.08 -14.66
C GLU A 31 15.76 14.31 -14.45
N TYR A 32 16.50 13.27 -14.05
CA TYR A 32 17.95 13.40 -13.91
C TYR A 32 18.63 13.52 -15.27
N PRO A 33 19.37 14.62 -15.53
CA PRO A 33 20.04 14.81 -16.81
C PRO A 33 21.16 13.80 -16.98
N GLN A 34 21.29 13.25 -18.18
CA GLN A 34 22.39 12.38 -18.59
C GLN A 34 22.80 12.81 -19.98
N ASP A 35 24.11 12.85 -20.22
CA ASP A 35 24.65 13.07 -21.56
C ASP A 35 24.43 11.81 -22.40
N ASP A 36 24.14 11.97 -23.69
CA ASP A 36 23.92 10.88 -24.65
C ASP A 36 22.87 9.83 -24.24
N ILE A 37 21.78 10.29 -23.60
CA ILE A 37 20.72 9.41 -23.13
C ILE A 37 19.92 8.80 -24.30
N ALA A 38 19.69 7.49 -24.24
CA ALA A 38 18.74 6.78 -25.10
C ALA A 38 17.43 6.49 -24.37
N TYR A 39 16.37 6.19 -25.13
CA TYR A 39 15.02 5.95 -24.62
C TYR A 39 14.59 4.53 -24.90
N GLY A 40 14.17 3.82 -23.86
CA GLY A 40 13.60 2.47 -23.96
C GLY A 40 12.08 2.50 -23.94
N TRP A 41 11.46 1.75 -24.86
CA TRP A 41 10.00 1.52 -24.90
C TRP A 41 9.70 0.03 -24.73
N ILE A 42 8.94 -0.30 -23.68
CA ILE A 42 8.52 -1.67 -23.37
C ILE A 42 7.47 -2.13 -24.38
N VAL A 43 7.68 -3.29 -24.97
CA VAL A 43 6.71 -3.96 -25.84
C VAL A 43 5.99 -5.04 -25.01
N PRO A 44 4.70 -4.86 -24.71
CA PRO A 44 3.91 -5.82 -23.94
C PRO A 44 3.41 -6.97 -24.79
N SER A 45 3.22 -8.14 -24.17
CA SER A 45 2.52 -9.26 -24.81
C SER A 45 1.05 -8.90 -25.13
N PRO A 46 0.58 -9.18 -26.35
CA PRO A 46 -0.84 -9.01 -26.72
C PRO A 46 -1.72 -10.20 -26.33
N VAL A 47 -1.15 -11.28 -25.76
CA VAL A 47 -1.89 -12.48 -25.35
C VAL A 47 -1.64 -12.78 -23.86
N PRO A 48 -2.60 -13.40 -23.15
CA PRO A 48 -2.45 -13.71 -21.73
C PRO A 48 -1.60 -14.97 -21.48
N ARG A 49 -1.45 -15.84 -22.46
CA ARG A 49 -0.67 -17.06 -22.33
C ARG A 49 -0.15 -17.53 -23.70
N GLY A 50 1.08 -18.03 -23.75
CA GLY A 50 1.68 -18.53 -24.98
C GLY A 50 3.20 -18.52 -24.96
N ARG A 51 3.77 -18.50 -26.16
CA ARG A 51 5.22 -18.45 -26.40
C ARG A 51 5.52 -17.42 -27.48
N LEU A 52 6.51 -16.54 -27.24
CA LEU A 52 7.06 -15.66 -28.25
C LEU A 52 8.08 -16.44 -29.09
N ILE A 53 7.81 -16.60 -30.36
CA ILE A 53 8.65 -17.41 -31.28
C ILE A 53 9.71 -16.54 -31.96
N ASP A 54 9.31 -15.35 -32.44
CA ASP A 54 10.22 -14.44 -33.15
C ASP A 54 9.76 -12.99 -33.01
N VAL A 55 10.70 -12.07 -33.20
CA VAL A 55 10.49 -10.63 -33.25
C VAL A 55 11.04 -10.08 -34.57
N ILE A 56 10.14 -9.66 -35.45
CA ILE A 56 10.46 -9.13 -36.76
C ILE A 56 10.48 -7.61 -36.73
N THR A 57 11.65 -7.03 -37.01
CA THR A 57 11.90 -5.60 -37.08
C THR A 57 11.75 -5.08 -38.50
N ASP A 58 11.27 -3.86 -38.67
CA ASP A 58 11.36 -3.15 -39.95
C ASP A 58 12.77 -2.57 -40.09
N PRO A 59 13.51 -2.91 -41.17
CA PRO A 59 14.87 -2.37 -41.35
C PRO A 59 14.94 -0.85 -41.58
N THR A 60 13.80 -0.18 -41.75
CA THR A 60 13.71 1.30 -41.85
C THR A 60 13.50 1.98 -40.51
N ASP A 61 13.33 1.24 -39.41
CA ASP A 61 13.15 1.79 -38.08
C ASP A 61 14.46 2.37 -37.54
N ASP A 62 14.39 3.57 -36.96
CA ASP A 62 15.54 4.27 -36.31
C ASP A 62 15.85 3.70 -34.92
N ALA A 63 15.68 2.39 -34.71
CA ALA A 63 15.98 1.72 -33.45
C ALA A 63 17.50 1.51 -33.30
N VAL A 64 18.05 1.89 -32.15
CA VAL A 64 19.44 1.61 -31.75
C VAL A 64 19.60 0.14 -31.37
N ALA A 65 18.60 -0.42 -30.67
CA ALA A 65 18.56 -1.83 -30.30
C ALA A 65 17.11 -2.31 -30.11
N VAL A 66 16.87 -3.59 -30.42
CA VAL A 66 15.64 -4.32 -30.07
C VAL A 66 16.05 -5.55 -29.27
N LEU A 67 15.67 -5.59 -28.01
CA LEU A 67 15.99 -6.68 -27.09
C LEU A 67 14.75 -7.56 -26.86
N TRP A 68 14.93 -8.87 -26.94
CA TRP A 68 13.93 -9.89 -26.63
C TRP A 68 14.64 -11.18 -26.23
N HIS A 69 13.93 -12.22 -25.77
CA HIS A 69 14.58 -13.44 -25.24
C HIS A 69 15.58 -14.10 -26.18
N GLY A 70 15.44 -13.93 -27.52
CA GLY A 70 16.35 -14.53 -28.52
C GLY A 70 17.70 -13.83 -28.63
N ASN A 71 17.85 -12.62 -28.10
CA ASN A 71 19.10 -11.84 -28.22
C ASN A 71 19.51 -11.05 -26.96
N ALA A 72 18.66 -11.02 -25.94
CA ALA A 72 19.00 -10.35 -24.70
C ALA A 72 20.15 -11.07 -23.97
N PRO A 73 21.12 -10.34 -23.41
CA PRO A 73 22.14 -10.97 -22.57
C PRO A 73 21.53 -11.72 -21.39
N GLU A 74 22.15 -12.82 -21.02
CA GLU A 74 21.78 -13.54 -19.80
C GLU A 74 22.02 -12.67 -18.57
N ILE A 75 21.07 -12.74 -17.63
CA ILE A 75 21.17 -12.16 -16.30
C ILE A 75 21.26 -13.28 -15.28
N ALA A 76 21.83 -12.98 -14.11
CA ALA A 76 21.88 -13.95 -13.03
C ALA A 76 20.45 -14.29 -12.55
N ALA A 77 20.27 -15.47 -11.95
CA ALA A 77 18.99 -15.85 -11.41
C ALA A 77 18.54 -14.88 -10.30
N ALA A 78 17.34 -14.33 -10.44
CA ALA A 78 16.69 -13.56 -9.40
C ALA A 78 15.67 -14.44 -8.66
N ASP A 79 15.50 -14.21 -7.36
CA ASP A 79 14.47 -14.89 -6.55
C ASP A 79 13.04 -14.53 -7.00
N ASP A 80 12.88 -13.40 -7.67
CA ASP A 80 11.63 -12.92 -8.21
C ASP A 80 11.56 -13.17 -9.74
N PRO A 81 10.76 -14.14 -10.23
CA PRO A 81 10.63 -14.43 -11.66
C PRO A 81 10.15 -13.26 -12.53
N GLU A 82 9.49 -12.25 -11.95
CA GLU A 82 9.12 -11.04 -12.70
C GLU A 82 10.34 -10.23 -13.15
N LEU A 83 11.49 -10.40 -12.48
CA LEU A 83 12.73 -9.71 -12.81
C LEU A 83 13.56 -10.46 -13.87
N ALA A 84 13.23 -11.73 -14.17
CA ALA A 84 13.84 -12.49 -15.25
C ALA A 84 13.30 -12.06 -16.63
N VAL A 85 13.22 -10.73 -16.85
CA VAL A 85 12.69 -10.13 -18.07
C VAL A 85 13.53 -10.52 -19.28
N LEU A 86 12.88 -10.86 -20.41
CA LEU A 86 13.52 -11.25 -21.66
C LEU A 86 14.47 -12.48 -21.55
N GLN A 87 14.25 -13.36 -20.54
CA GLN A 87 15.06 -14.56 -20.33
C GLN A 87 14.33 -15.85 -20.77
N SER A 88 13.09 -15.76 -21.21
CA SER A 88 12.27 -16.89 -21.63
C SER A 88 11.33 -16.48 -22.74
N GLU A 89 11.03 -17.44 -23.64
CA GLU A 89 9.95 -17.33 -24.63
C GLU A 89 8.54 -17.34 -24.02
N ARG A 90 8.40 -17.77 -22.74
CA ARG A 90 7.12 -17.99 -22.07
C ARG A 90 6.38 -16.69 -21.79
N ILE A 91 5.10 -16.65 -22.17
CA ILE A 91 4.14 -15.59 -21.83
C ILE A 91 3.19 -16.16 -20.78
N SER A 92 3.08 -15.48 -19.64
CA SER A 92 2.28 -15.89 -18.47
C SER A 92 1.11 -14.97 -18.19
N TYR A 93 1.07 -13.78 -18.78
CA TYR A 93 -0.04 -12.82 -18.67
C TYR A 93 0.01 -11.80 -19.81
N ARG A 94 -1.15 -11.23 -20.14
CA ARG A 94 -1.24 -10.12 -21.11
C ARG A 94 -0.61 -8.86 -20.53
N GLY A 95 0.24 -8.21 -21.31
CA GLY A 95 0.99 -7.03 -20.84
C GLY A 95 2.38 -7.36 -20.27
N GLN A 96 2.77 -8.65 -20.18
CA GLN A 96 4.14 -9.03 -19.82
C GLN A 96 5.14 -8.41 -20.80
N PRO A 97 6.25 -7.79 -20.30
CA PRO A 97 7.32 -7.33 -21.18
C PRO A 97 7.93 -8.46 -21.98
N VAL A 98 7.79 -8.43 -23.31
CA VAL A 98 8.31 -9.47 -24.23
C VAL A 98 9.43 -8.95 -25.13
N ALA A 99 9.51 -7.62 -25.31
CA ALA A 99 10.65 -6.98 -25.95
C ALA A 99 10.86 -5.55 -25.38
N LEU A 100 12.03 -4.99 -25.65
CA LEU A 100 12.37 -3.59 -25.38
C LEU A 100 12.98 -2.98 -26.63
N VAL A 101 12.42 -1.89 -27.10
CA VAL A 101 13.02 -1.08 -28.20
C VAL A 101 13.75 0.09 -27.60
N VAL A 102 14.99 0.33 -28.03
CA VAL A 102 15.82 1.47 -27.65
C VAL A 102 16.09 2.36 -28.84
N ALA A 103 15.92 3.65 -28.71
CA ALA A 103 16.19 4.63 -29.76
C ALA A 103 16.74 5.95 -29.19
N ASP A 104 17.22 6.86 -30.05
CA ASP A 104 17.77 8.17 -29.67
C ASP A 104 16.71 9.15 -29.14
N THR A 105 15.44 8.93 -29.48
CA THR A 105 14.32 9.74 -29.01
C THR A 105 13.19 8.84 -28.52
N LEU A 106 12.37 9.36 -27.62
CA LEU A 106 11.19 8.66 -27.12
C LEU A 106 10.19 8.34 -28.24
N GLU A 107 10.03 9.28 -29.18
CA GLU A 107 9.14 9.16 -30.32
C GLU A 107 9.60 8.02 -31.26
N ALA A 108 10.90 7.94 -31.55
CA ALA A 108 11.45 6.86 -32.38
C ALA A 108 11.31 5.51 -31.68
N ALA A 109 11.62 5.40 -30.39
CA ALA A 109 11.46 4.16 -29.63
C ALA A 109 10.00 3.70 -29.62
N ARG A 110 9.05 4.63 -29.43
CA ARG A 110 7.61 4.35 -29.45
C ARG A 110 7.11 3.94 -30.82
N TYR A 111 7.60 4.58 -31.88
CA TYR A 111 7.23 4.27 -33.26
C TYR A 111 7.71 2.87 -33.62
N ALA A 112 8.99 2.58 -33.46
CA ALA A 112 9.57 1.30 -33.74
C ALA A 112 8.93 0.14 -32.93
N ALA A 113 8.58 0.40 -31.66
CA ALA A 113 7.84 -0.57 -30.84
C ALA A 113 6.43 -0.87 -31.37
N ARG A 114 5.77 0.06 -32.05
CA ARG A 114 4.44 -0.11 -32.64
C ARG A 114 4.44 -0.81 -34.00
N THR A 115 5.53 -0.68 -34.76
CA THR A 115 5.71 -1.33 -36.05
C THR A 115 6.28 -2.74 -35.93
N LEU A 116 6.82 -3.07 -34.76
CA LEU A 116 7.38 -4.39 -34.44
C LEU A 116 6.31 -5.48 -34.55
N ARG A 117 6.64 -6.57 -35.25
CA ARG A 117 5.76 -7.73 -35.37
C ARG A 117 6.24 -8.85 -34.48
N LEU A 118 5.34 -9.35 -33.64
CA LEU A 118 5.58 -10.47 -32.75
C LEU A 118 4.96 -11.74 -33.38
N GLU A 119 5.76 -12.78 -33.52
CA GLU A 119 5.25 -14.11 -33.84
C GLU A 119 5.02 -14.87 -32.53
N ILE A 120 3.75 -15.18 -32.24
CA ILE A 120 3.34 -15.78 -30.99
C ILE A 120 2.47 -17.00 -31.22
N GLU A 121 2.81 -18.09 -30.54
CA GLU A 121 1.92 -19.22 -30.33
C GLU A 121 1.08 -19.00 -29.07
N ALA A 122 -0.20 -18.63 -29.28
CA ALA A 122 -1.13 -18.41 -28.17
C ALA A 122 -1.65 -19.75 -27.62
N GLU A 123 -1.90 -19.81 -26.32
CA GLU A 123 -2.47 -20.95 -25.60
C GLU A 123 -3.78 -20.60 -24.93
N GLU A 124 -4.58 -21.61 -24.55
CA GLU A 124 -5.75 -21.44 -23.70
C GLU A 124 -5.33 -20.88 -22.33
N HIS A 125 -6.16 -20.00 -21.76
CA HIS A 125 -5.87 -19.31 -20.52
C HIS A 125 -7.08 -19.27 -19.58
N ASP A 126 -6.84 -19.04 -18.30
CA ASP A 126 -7.85 -18.73 -17.28
C ASP A 126 -7.44 -17.48 -16.50
N ALA A 127 -8.34 -16.50 -16.51
CA ALA A 127 -8.12 -15.19 -15.91
C ALA A 127 -9.13 -14.84 -14.79
N VAL A 128 -10.06 -15.75 -14.46
CA VAL A 128 -11.21 -15.45 -13.60
C VAL A 128 -11.12 -16.11 -12.23
N LEU A 129 -11.13 -15.31 -11.17
CA LEU A 129 -11.26 -15.80 -9.81
C LEU A 129 -12.67 -16.38 -9.56
N ARG A 130 -12.74 -17.66 -9.17
CA ARG A 130 -13.96 -18.36 -8.77
C ARG A 130 -13.73 -19.16 -7.50
N ILE A 131 -14.69 -19.17 -6.60
CA ILE A 131 -14.59 -19.90 -5.31
C ILE A 131 -14.71 -21.42 -5.47
N ASP A 132 -15.23 -21.89 -6.60
CA ASP A 132 -15.35 -23.30 -6.99
C ASP A 132 -14.28 -23.71 -8.01
N HIS A 133 -13.23 -22.92 -8.18
CA HIS A 133 -12.17 -23.24 -9.12
C HIS A 133 -11.47 -24.55 -8.74
N PRO A 134 -11.26 -25.49 -9.70
CA PRO A 134 -10.71 -26.82 -9.41
C PRO A 134 -9.26 -26.77 -8.88
N ASP A 135 -8.51 -25.72 -9.20
CA ASP A 135 -7.11 -25.53 -8.79
C ASP A 135 -6.95 -24.61 -7.57
N LEU A 136 -8.02 -24.41 -6.78
CA LEU A 136 -7.90 -23.72 -5.49
C LEU A 136 -6.98 -24.49 -4.53
N TYR A 137 -6.13 -23.77 -3.86
CA TYR A 137 -5.23 -24.34 -2.84
C TYR A 137 -5.04 -23.38 -1.67
N THR A 138 -4.65 -23.93 -0.52
CA THR A 138 -4.24 -23.15 0.66
C THR A 138 -2.72 -22.97 0.61
N PRO A 139 -2.20 -21.72 0.57
CA PRO A 139 -0.75 -21.51 0.67
C PRO A 139 -0.24 -21.85 2.08
N GLU A 140 1.05 -22.08 2.24
CA GLU A 140 1.63 -22.30 3.57
C GLU A 140 1.54 -21.02 4.43
N LYS A 141 1.82 -19.88 3.82
CA LYS A 141 1.88 -18.59 4.48
C LYS A 141 1.24 -17.49 3.62
N VAL A 142 0.76 -16.46 4.30
CA VAL A 142 0.35 -15.20 3.68
C VAL A 142 1.25 -14.08 4.19
N ASN A 143 1.64 -13.13 3.31
CA ASN A 143 2.58 -12.05 3.61
C ASN A 143 3.73 -12.54 4.49
N PRO A 144 4.65 -13.29 3.99
CA PRO A 144 5.51 -14.36 4.47
C PRO A 144 5.55 -14.61 5.99
N ALA A 145 4.93 -13.75 6.80
CA ALA A 145 4.98 -13.77 8.26
C ALA A 145 3.88 -14.61 8.92
N PHE A 146 2.70 -14.78 8.25
CA PHE A 146 1.54 -15.39 8.89
C PHE A 146 1.20 -16.76 8.28
N PRO A 147 0.81 -17.77 9.09
CA PRO A 147 0.22 -18.99 8.58
C PRO A 147 -1.09 -18.65 7.83
N ALA A 148 -1.35 -19.34 6.71
CA ALA A 148 -2.56 -19.10 5.92
C ALA A 148 -3.85 -19.43 6.66
N GLU A 149 -3.79 -20.37 7.59
CA GLU A 149 -4.94 -20.81 8.38
C GLU A 149 -4.66 -20.62 9.88
N SER A 150 -5.74 -20.33 10.61
CA SER A 150 -5.76 -20.35 12.08
C SER A 150 -7.11 -20.85 12.55
N MET A 151 -7.14 -21.61 13.65
CA MET A 151 -8.37 -22.15 14.23
C MET A 151 -8.25 -22.27 15.76
N MET A 152 -9.31 -21.84 16.45
CA MET A 152 -9.49 -22.00 17.89
C MET A 152 -10.94 -22.45 18.18
N GLY A 153 -11.12 -23.33 19.17
CA GLY A 153 -12.43 -23.81 19.57
C GLY A 153 -13.15 -24.62 18.49
N ASP A 154 -14.48 -24.51 18.45
CA ASP A 154 -15.36 -25.16 17.47
C ASP A 154 -16.11 -24.10 16.62
N PRO A 155 -15.59 -23.69 15.45
CA PRO A 155 -16.20 -22.66 14.62
C PRO A 155 -17.43 -23.13 13.83
N ASP A 156 -17.80 -24.41 13.91
CA ASP A 156 -18.94 -24.96 13.17
C ASP A 156 -20.25 -24.91 13.96
N GLN A 157 -20.30 -24.11 15.03
CA GLN A 157 -21.49 -23.80 15.79
C GLN A 157 -22.48 -22.93 15.03
N GLU A 158 -23.68 -22.73 15.62
CA GLU A 158 -24.73 -21.88 15.07
C GLU A 158 -24.27 -20.43 14.89
N VAL A 159 -24.62 -19.82 13.76
CA VAL A 159 -24.29 -18.44 13.41
C VAL A 159 -25.55 -17.66 13.06
N LEU A 160 -25.52 -16.35 13.30
CA LEU A 160 -26.61 -15.41 12.96
C LEU A 160 -26.35 -14.76 11.58
N VAL A 161 -25.11 -14.62 11.20
CA VAL A 161 -24.69 -14.05 9.91
C VAL A 161 -23.82 -15.04 9.16
N ASP A 162 -24.15 -15.31 7.90
CA ASP A 162 -23.37 -16.13 6.96
C ASP A 162 -23.46 -15.47 5.59
N VAL A 163 -22.48 -14.70 5.22
CA VAL A 163 -22.51 -13.78 4.06
C VAL A 163 -21.22 -13.80 3.28
N VAL A 164 -21.30 -13.43 2.00
CA VAL A 164 -20.15 -13.34 1.10
C VAL A 164 -19.99 -11.89 0.67
N TYR A 165 -18.76 -11.38 0.80
CA TYR A 165 -18.33 -10.07 0.31
C TYR A 165 -17.32 -10.24 -0.83
N SER A 166 -17.27 -9.27 -1.74
CA SER A 166 -16.21 -9.23 -2.76
C SER A 166 -15.63 -7.85 -2.94
N THR A 167 -14.33 -7.83 -3.28
CA THR A 167 -13.63 -6.62 -3.68
C THR A 167 -13.00 -6.83 -5.04
N PRO A 168 -13.00 -5.83 -5.94
CA PRO A 168 -12.36 -5.92 -7.24
C PRO A 168 -10.84 -5.82 -7.11
N ALA A 169 -10.14 -6.05 -8.21
CA ALA A 169 -8.75 -5.65 -8.34
C ALA A 169 -8.63 -4.12 -8.27
N LEU A 170 -7.64 -3.62 -7.52
CA LEU A 170 -7.38 -2.18 -7.40
C LEU A 170 -5.93 -1.87 -7.79
N HIS A 171 -5.74 -0.81 -8.56
CA HIS A 171 -4.43 -0.40 -9.05
C HIS A 171 -3.89 0.80 -8.27
N ASN A 172 -2.62 0.76 -7.86
CA ASN A 172 -1.99 1.78 -7.01
C ASN A 172 -1.99 3.19 -7.62
N ASN A 173 -1.88 3.29 -8.93
CA ASN A 173 -1.95 4.50 -9.74
C ASN A 173 -1.25 5.74 -9.13
N PRO A 174 0.03 5.66 -8.68
CA PRO A 174 0.75 6.85 -8.23
C PRO A 174 0.80 7.91 -9.35
N MET A 175 0.75 9.19 -8.98
CA MET A 175 0.79 10.28 -9.98
C MET A 175 2.07 10.27 -10.80
N GLU A 176 3.22 9.98 -10.18
CA GLU A 176 4.46 9.68 -10.88
C GLU A 176 4.42 8.24 -11.40
N PRO A 177 4.44 8.00 -12.72
CA PRO A 177 4.62 6.68 -13.28
C PRO A 177 5.95 6.05 -12.82
N HIS A 178 6.05 4.73 -12.88
CA HIS A 178 7.34 4.06 -12.65
C HIS A 178 8.32 4.48 -13.73
N ALA A 179 9.50 4.91 -13.32
CA ALA A 179 10.52 5.42 -14.22
C ALA A 179 11.91 5.06 -13.71
N THR A 180 12.79 4.72 -14.63
CA THR A 180 14.18 4.37 -14.34
C THR A 180 15.09 4.98 -15.40
N ILE A 181 16.20 5.56 -14.96
CA ILE A 181 17.37 5.85 -15.80
C ILE A 181 18.52 4.99 -15.28
N ALA A 182 19.11 4.17 -16.12
CA ALA A 182 20.24 3.33 -15.76
C ALA A 182 21.47 3.67 -16.61
N ARG A 183 22.65 3.59 -15.98
CA ARG A 183 23.94 3.71 -16.69
C ARG A 183 25.00 2.81 -16.05
N TRP A 184 25.92 2.36 -16.87
CA TRP A 184 27.08 1.61 -16.43
C TRP A 184 28.37 2.46 -16.58
N ASP A 185 29.26 2.32 -15.59
CA ASP A 185 30.62 2.85 -15.64
C ASP A 185 31.55 1.70 -15.20
N GLY A 186 32.10 0.99 -16.18
CA GLY A 186 32.73 -0.31 -15.96
C GLY A 186 31.70 -1.31 -15.33
N ASP A 187 32.03 -1.83 -14.14
CA ASP A 187 31.18 -2.74 -13.39
C ASP A 187 30.24 -2.02 -12.41
N GLN A 188 30.26 -0.70 -12.37
CA GLN A 188 29.38 0.08 -11.50
C GLN A 188 28.08 0.39 -12.22
N LEU A 189 26.96 -0.06 -11.64
CA LEU A 189 25.61 0.29 -12.08
C LEU A 189 25.09 1.46 -11.24
N THR A 190 24.73 2.59 -11.89
CA THR A 190 24.00 3.69 -11.25
C THR A 190 22.60 3.76 -11.82
N VAL A 191 21.60 3.80 -10.93
CA VAL A 191 20.18 3.80 -11.29
C VAL A 191 19.46 4.95 -10.58
N PHE A 192 18.83 5.81 -11.36
CA PHE A 192 17.85 6.78 -10.86
C PHE A 192 16.46 6.15 -11.03
N ASP A 193 15.79 5.82 -9.91
CA ASP A 193 14.60 5.01 -9.96
C ASP A 193 13.53 5.52 -9.01
N SER A 194 12.26 5.44 -9.43
CA SER A 194 11.14 5.82 -8.59
C SER A 194 10.76 4.65 -7.66
N ASN A 195 11.33 4.59 -6.47
CA ASN A 195 11.12 3.48 -5.55
C ASN A 195 10.96 3.89 -4.08
N GLN A 196 10.52 2.93 -3.27
CA GLN A 196 10.30 3.05 -1.83
C GLN A 196 11.45 2.46 -0.99
N HIS A 197 12.49 1.88 -1.63
CA HIS A 197 13.51 1.11 -0.94
C HIS A 197 14.86 1.12 -1.68
N PRO A 198 15.60 2.24 -1.71
CA PRO A 198 16.82 2.33 -2.51
C PRO A 198 17.86 1.25 -2.17
N SER A 199 18.06 0.95 -0.88
CA SER A 199 19.03 -0.08 -0.46
C SER A 199 18.61 -1.48 -0.92
N GLY A 200 17.33 -1.85 -0.78
CA GLY A 200 16.82 -3.16 -1.24
C GLY A 200 16.83 -3.30 -2.76
N ILE A 201 16.47 -2.23 -3.49
CA ILE A 201 16.54 -2.22 -4.96
C ILE A 201 18.00 -2.39 -5.43
N ALA A 202 18.97 -1.71 -4.78
CA ALA A 202 20.37 -1.87 -5.11
C ALA A 202 20.85 -3.32 -4.90
N ALA A 203 20.50 -3.94 -3.78
CA ALA A 203 20.81 -5.34 -3.51
C ALA A 203 20.20 -6.28 -4.55
N THR A 204 18.91 -6.11 -4.87
CA THR A 204 18.21 -6.92 -5.88
C THR A 204 18.84 -6.78 -7.27
N LEU A 205 19.15 -5.55 -7.72
CA LEU A 205 19.80 -5.35 -9.01
C LEU A 205 21.23 -5.91 -9.02
N GLY A 206 21.93 -5.86 -7.88
CA GLY A 206 23.23 -6.51 -7.71
C GLY A 206 23.16 -8.02 -7.95
N GLN A 207 22.14 -8.69 -7.38
CA GLN A 207 21.88 -10.12 -7.61
C GLN A 207 21.52 -10.40 -9.08
N VAL A 208 20.60 -9.62 -9.67
CA VAL A 208 20.14 -9.79 -11.06
C VAL A 208 21.28 -9.67 -12.06
N PHE A 209 22.22 -8.76 -11.85
CA PHE A 209 23.33 -8.52 -12.79
C PHE A 209 24.66 -9.18 -12.36
N GLY A 210 24.70 -9.82 -11.19
CA GLY A 210 25.90 -10.47 -10.66
C GLY A 210 27.02 -9.46 -10.35
N VAL A 211 26.67 -8.26 -9.84
CA VAL A 211 27.62 -7.18 -9.54
C VAL A 211 27.43 -6.67 -8.12
N GLU A 212 28.52 -6.24 -7.47
CA GLU A 212 28.49 -5.72 -6.11
C GLU A 212 28.24 -4.20 -6.07
N ASN A 213 28.69 -3.49 -7.10
CA ASN A 213 28.67 -2.03 -7.13
C ASN A 213 27.40 -1.47 -7.78
N VAL A 214 26.30 -1.44 -7.02
CA VAL A 214 25.04 -0.85 -7.47
C VAL A 214 24.68 0.35 -6.60
N ARG A 215 24.44 1.50 -7.22
CA ARG A 215 23.93 2.70 -6.55
C ARG A 215 22.56 3.07 -7.08
N VAL A 216 21.58 3.18 -6.19
CA VAL A 216 20.21 3.58 -6.51
C VAL A 216 19.90 4.93 -5.87
N ILE A 217 19.42 5.88 -6.67
CA ILE A 217 19.08 7.24 -6.27
C ILE A 217 17.57 7.45 -6.47
N THR A 218 16.88 7.84 -5.39
CA THR A 218 15.44 8.09 -5.34
C THR A 218 15.15 9.29 -4.44
N GLU A 219 15.64 10.46 -4.80
CA GLU A 219 15.59 11.65 -3.94
C GLU A 219 14.16 12.13 -3.68
N HIS A 220 13.31 12.10 -4.69
CA HIS A 220 11.87 12.42 -4.60
C HIS A 220 11.05 11.35 -5.31
N VAL A 221 9.95 10.93 -4.68
CA VAL A 221 9.02 9.94 -5.22
C VAL A 221 7.60 10.51 -5.22
N GLY A 222 6.95 10.47 -6.37
CA GLY A 222 5.61 11.00 -6.61
C GLY A 222 4.48 10.02 -6.27
N GLY A 223 4.57 9.36 -5.11
CA GLY A 223 3.66 8.32 -4.66
C GLY A 223 4.14 6.92 -5.05
N GLY A 224 3.66 5.90 -4.33
CA GLY A 224 3.99 4.50 -4.59
C GLY A 224 2.90 3.55 -4.13
N PHE A 225 2.41 3.74 -2.91
CA PHE A 225 1.32 2.97 -2.30
C PHE A 225 1.56 1.46 -2.26
N GLY A 226 2.85 1.03 -2.31
CA GLY A 226 3.29 -0.36 -2.33
C GLY A 226 3.81 -0.83 -3.69
N SER A 227 3.37 -0.28 -4.81
CA SER A 227 3.82 -0.72 -6.15
C SER A 227 5.32 -0.48 -6.41
N LYS A 228 5.94 0.45 -5.67
CA LYS A 228 7.36 0.82 -5.76
C LYS A 228 8.22 0.21 -4.63
N GLY A 229 7.69 -0.75 -3.87
CA GLY A 229 8.37 -1.35 -2.70
C GLY A 229 9.50 -2.31 -3.03
N THR A 230 9.48 -2.94 -4.19
CA THR A 230 10.49 -3.86 -4.73
C THR A 230 10.94 -3.43 -6.11
N ALA A 231 12.06 -4.00 -6.60
CA ALA A 231 12.47 -3.81 -7.98
C ALA A 231 11.36 -4.22 -8.96
N ARG A 232 11.26 -3.52 -10.08
CA ARG A 232 10.27 -3.79 -11.11
C ARG A 232 10.93 -4.03 -12.46
N PRO A 233 10.24 -4.68 -13.41
CA PRO A 233 10.74 -4.98 -14.75
C PRO A 233 11.41 -3.79 -15.45
N ASN A 234 10.89 -2.58 -15.30
CA ASN A 234 11.47 -1.37 -15.91
C ASN A 234 12.89 -1.06 -15.45
N ALA A 235 13.22 -1.36 -14.18
CA ALA A 235 14.57 -1.13 -13.65
C ALA A 235 15.59 -2.11 -14.27
N VAL A 236 15.21 -3.38 -14.37
CA VAL A 236 16.05 -4.41 -15.02
C VAL A 236 16.18 -4.13 -16.50
N LEU A 237 15.09 -3.80 -17.20
CA LEU A 237 15.11 -3.47 -18.64
C LEU A 237 15.99 -2.24 -18.94
N ALA A 238 15.90 -1.19 -18.14
CA ALA A 238 16.75 -0.01 -18.32
C ALA A 238 18.24 -0.34 -18.12
N ALA A 239 18.57 -1.12 -17.09
CA ALA A 239 19.94 -1.52 -16.80
C ALA A 239 20.50 -2.47 -17.89
N LEU A 240 19.68 -3.43 -18.37
CA LEU A 240 20.05 -4.34 -19.43
C LEU A 240 20.29 -3.60 -20.74
N ALA A 241 19.40 -2.70 -21.12
CA ALA A 241 19.54 -1.87 -22.32
C ALA A 241 20.78 -0.96 -22.26
N ALA A 242 21.02 -0.34 -21.09
CA ALA A 242 22.21 0.49 -20.89
C ALA A 242 23.51 -0.32 -21.03
N LYS A 243 23.51 -1.58 -20.57
CA LYS A 243 24.66 -2.49 -20.74
C LYS A 243 24.92 -2.84 -22.21
N VAL A 244 23.85 -3.09 -22.98
CA VAL A 244 23.94 -3.45 -24.41
C VAL A 244 24.35 -2.26 -25.27
N THR A 245 23.79 -1.08 -25.02
CA THR A 245 24.03 0.11 -25.85
C THR A 245 25.28 0.88 -25.45
N GLY A 246 25.84 0.63 -24.24
CA GLY A 246 26.95 1.40 -23.69
C GLY A 246 26.60 2.86 -23.36
N ARG A 247 25.32 3.20 -23.28
CA ARG A 247 24.79 4.56 -23.06
C ARG A 247 23.81 4.57 -21.89
N PRO A 248 23.56 5.70 -21.22
CA PRO A 248 22.45 5.82 -20.30
C PRO A 248 21.12 5.55 -21.01
N VAL A 249 20.24 4.74 -20.41
CA VAL A 249 18.92 4.45 -20.96
C VAL A 249 17.82 4.83 -19.97
N LYS A 250 16.83 5.56 -20.47
CA LYS A 250 15.61 5.94 -19.76
C LYS A 250 14.45 5.04 -20.18
N VAL A 251 13.80 4.39 -19.21
CA VAL A 251 12.56 3.65 -19.39
C VAL A 251 11.49 4.25 -18.49
N VAL A 252 10.39 4.72 -19.08
CA VAL A 252 9.22 5.22 -18.35
C VAL A 252 8.03 4.33 -18.69
N VAL A 253 7.44 3.72 -17.67
CA VAL A 253 6.23 2.88 -17.82
C VAL A 253 5.04 3.80 -18.08
N THR A 254 4.28 3.56 -19.15
CA THR A 254 3.05 4.33 -19.41
C THR A 254 1.97 4.01 -18.39
N ARG A 255 0.96 4.88 -18.26
CA ARG A 255 -0.17 4.62 -17.37
C ARG A 255 -0.84 3.28 -17.68
N GLN A 256 -1.05 2.97 -18.96
CA GLN A 256 -1.63 1.71 -19.41
C GLN A 256 -0.78 0.51 -19.03
N GLN A 257 0.53 0.59 -19.24
CA GLN A 257 1.46 -0.49 -18.89
C GLN A 257 1.53 -0.74 -17.37
N MET A 258 1.29 0.28 -16.54
CA MET A 258 1.28 0.11 -15.08
C MET A 258 0.23 -0.89 -14.62
N PHE A 259 -0.89 -1.06 -15.34
CA PHE A 259 -1.92 -2.03 -14.97
C PHE A 259 -1.47 -3.49 -15.09
N SER A 260 -0.38 -3.76 -15.81
CA SER A 260 0.16 -5.11 -16.00
C SER A 260 1.54 -5.33 -15.38
N ILE A 261 2.38 -4.28 -15.26
CA ILE A 261 3.82 -4.45 -14.96
C ILE A 261 4.16 -4.20 -13.49
N VAL A 262 3.37 -3.41 -12.78
CA VAL A 262 3.75 -2.92 -11.45
C VAL A 262 2.98 -3.56 -10.29
N GLY A 263 2.11 -4.52 -10.59
CA GLY A 263 1.23 -5.19 -9.63
C GLY A 263 -0.05 -4.40 -9.34
N HIS A 264 -0.93 -5.04 -8.57
CA HIS A 264 -2.24 -4.53 -8.18
C HIS A 264 -2.68 -5.21 -6.88
N ARG A 265 -3.63 -4.63 -6.14
CA ARG A 265 -4.33 -5.34 -5.07
C ARG A 265 -5.14 -6.48 -5.67
N THR A 266 -4.98 -7.68 -5.14
CA THR A 266 -5.73 -8.85 -5.61
C THR A 266 -7.24 -8.65 -5.42
N PRO A 267 -8.08 -9.10 -6.37
CA PRO A 267 -9.51 -9.22 -6.12
C PRO A 267 -9.76 -10.28 -5.05
N THR A 268 -10.77 -10.10 -4.22
CA THR A 268 -11.12 -11.06 -3.16
C THR A 268 -12.58 -11.45 -3.19
N VAL A 269 -12.87 -12.70 -2.82
CA VAL A 269 -14.18 -13.17 -2.40
C VAL A 269 -14.04 -13.67 -0.97
N GLN A 270 -14.87 -13.19 -0.04
CA GLN A 270 -14.70 -13.42 1.39
C GLN A 270 -16.01 -13.90 1.99
N ARG A 271 -16.03 -15.11 2.58
CA ARG A 271 -17.17 -15.59 3.37
C ARG A 271 -16.91 -15.29 4.83
N ILE A 272 -17.87 -14.59 5.46
CA ILE A 272 -17.85 -14.27 6.88
C ILE A 272 -19.03 -14.96 7.56
N ARG A 273 -18.75 -15.70 8.64
CA ARG A 273 -19.76 -16.30 9.50
C ARG A 273 -19.58 -15.78 10.94
N LEU A 274 -20.62 -15.18 11.48
CA LEU A 274 -20.61 -14.63 12.83
C LEU A 274 -21.75 -15.24 13.67
N GLY A 275 -21.40 -15.76 14.85
CA GLY A 275 -22.34 -16.19 15.88
C GLY A 275 -22.26 -15.26 17.09
N ALA A 276 -23.36 -15.03 17.76
CA ALA A 276 -23.43 -14.30 19.01
C ALA A 276 -24.58 -14.74 19.88
N ASP A 277 -24.43 -14.58 21.19
CA ASP A 277 -25.52 -14.68 22.15
C ASP A 277 -26.49 -13.50 22.01
N ARG A 278 -27.70 -13.61 22.60
CA ARG A 278 -28.72 -12.56 22.53
C ARG A 278 -28.27 -11.21 23.12
N ASP A 279 -27.32 -11.22 24.01
CA ASP A 279 -26.76 -9.99 24.60
C ASP A 279 -25.68 -9.36 23.74
N GLY A 280 -25.32 -9.95 22.57
CA GLY A 280 -24.33 -9.48 21.63
C GLY A 280 -22.90 -9.95 21.89
N THR A 281 -22.68 -10.88 22.83
CA THR A 281 -21.37 -11.51 23.02
C THR A 281 -21.09 -12.48 21.87
N MET A 282 -20.06 -12.24 21.07
CA MET A 282 -19.70 -13.08 19.93
C MET A 282 -19.22 -14.45 20.37
N THR A 283 -19.76 -15.50 19.77
CA THR A 283 -19.44 -16.91 20.03
C THR A 283 -18.62 -17.54 18.92
N VAL A 284 -18.80 -17.09 17.68
CA VAL A 284 -18.11 -17.58 16.48
C VAL A 284 -17.65 -16.42 15.60
N ILE A 285 -16.41 -16.51 15.12
CA ILE A 285 -15.89 -15.70 14.02
C ILE A 285 -15.18 -16.63 13.03
N ASP A 286 -15.72 -16.77 11.81
CA ASP A 286 -15.12 -17.56 10.74
C ASP A 286 -14.97 -16.69 9.48
N HIS A 287 -13.75 -16.50 9.00
CA HIS A 287 -13.42 -15.68 7.85
C HIS A 287 -12.60 -16.47 6.84
N GLN A 288 -13.19 -16.80 5.70
CA GLN A 288 -12.56 -17.50 4.59
C GLN A 288 -12.35 -16.53 3.42
N ALA A 289 -11.11 -16.30 3.04
CA ALA A 289 -10.72 -15.39 1.98
C ALA A 289 -10.21 -16.16 0.76
N TYR A 290 -10.77 -15.89 -0.40
CA TYR A 290 -10.38 -16.43 -1.70
C TYR A 290 -9.79 -15.31 -2.54
N SER A 291 -8.61 -15.52 -3.13
CA SER A 291 -7.94 -14.48 -3.89
C SER A 291 -7.16 -15.04 -5.08
N GLN A 292 -6.86 -14.16 -6.02
CA GLN A 292 -6.05 -14.45 -7.18
C GLN A 292 -4.56 -14.41 -6.80
N SER A 293 -3.80 -15.36 -7.37
CA SER A 293 -2.36 -15.32 -7.52
C SER A 293 -1.99 -15.42 -9.01
N SER A 294 -0.71 -15.41 -9.34
CA SER A 294 -0.23 -15.55 -10.72
C SER A 294 0.45 -16.89 -10.95
N ARG A 295 0.41 -17.36 -12.21
CA ARG A 295 1.23 -18.51 -12.65
C ARG A 295 2.72 -18.16 -12.68
N LEU A 296 3.05 -16.90 -12.84
CA LEU A 296 4.45 -16.45 -12.89
C LEU A 296 5.09 -16.46 -11.50
N LEU A 297 4.40 -15.88 -10.51
CA LEU A 297 4.89 -15.78 -9.13
C LEU A 297 3.71 -15.83 -8.16
N GLU A 298 3.84 -16.63 -7.10
CA GLU A 298 2.86 -16.66 -6.04
C GLU A 298 2.88 -15.35 -5.23
N PHE A 299 1.69 -14.79 -5.03
CA PHE A 299 1.45 -13.71 -4.09
C PHE A 299 0.23 -14.03 -3.26
N ALA A 300 0.37 -14.05 -1.94
CA ALA A 300 -0.67 -14.37 -0.98
C ALA A 300 -0.89 -13.17 -0.05
N GLU A 301 -1.98 -12.44 -0.25
CA GLU A 301 -2.34 -11.29 0.60
C GLU A 301 -3.00 -11.76 1.90
N GLN A 302 -2.68 -11.12 3.04
CA GLN A 302 -3.14 -11.50 4.38
C GLN A 302 -4.58 -11.05 4.69
N THR A 303 -5.52 -11.27 3.81
CA THR A 303 -6.88 -10.70 3.85
C THR A 303 -7.64 -10.99 5.16
N ALA A 304 -7.59 -12.21 5.69
CA ALA A 304 -8.29 -12.59 6.92
C ALA A 304 -7.45 -12.40 8.20
N VAL A 305 -6.20 -11.93 8.11
CA VAL A 305 -5.32 -11.83 9.30
C VAL A 305 -5.81 -10.76 10.29
N SER A 306 -6.30 -9.61 9.82
CA SER A 306 -6.83 -8.56 10.70
C SER A 306 -8.00 -9.04 11.59
N THR A 307 -8.77 -10.02 11.12
CA THR A 307 -9.83 -10.67 11.91
C THR A 307 -9.31 -11.36 13.16
N ARG A 308 -8.06 -11.83 13.14
CA ARG A 308 -7.43 -12.52 14.29
C ARG A 308 -7.22 -11.61 15.48
N HIS A 309 -7.12 -10.29 15.26
CA HIS A 309 -6.74 -9.30 16.26
C HIS A 309 -7.90 -8.39 16.71
N MET A 310 -9.00 -8.33 15.94
CA MET A 310 -9.96 -7.24 16.10
C MET A 310 -10.98 -7.48 17.20
N TYR A 311 -11.63 -8.63 17.27
CA TYR A 311 -12.70 -8.93 18.22
C TYR A 311 -12.47 -10.24 18.97
N ALA A 312 -13.02 -10.33 20.20
CA ALA A 312 -13.02 -11.55 20.98
C ALA A 312 -14.13 -12.50 20.51
N ALA A 313 -13.81 -13.78 20.40
CA ALA A 313 -14.76 -14.88 20.30
C ALA A 313 -14.04 -16.18 20.69
N PRO A 314 -14.67 -17.12 21.42
CA PRO A 314 -14.04 -18.37 21.82
C PRO A 314 -13.81 -19.35 20.65
N ASN A 315 -14.62 -19.26 19.60
CA ASN A 315 -14.54 -20.13 18.43
C ASN A 315 -14.20 -19.30 17.21
N ARG A 316 -13.04 -19.59 16.62
CA ARG A 316 -12.48 -18.76 15.55
C ARG A 316 -11.88 -19.62 14.46
N ARG A 317 -12.05 -19.20 13.21
CA ARG A 317 -11.35 -19.78 12.08
C ARG A 317 -11.05 -18.69 11.06
N THR A 318 -9.83 -18.65 10.55
CA THR A 318 -9.46 -17.85 9.38
C THR A 318 -8.76 -18.73 8.37
N GLY A 319 -9.05 -18.53 7.09
CA GLY A 319 -8.44 -19.30 6.00
C GLY A 319 -8.20 -18.44 4.77
N HIS A 320 -7.13 -18.77 4.04
CA HIS A 320 -6.80 -18.12 2.77
C HIS A 320 -6.66 -19.18 1.68
N HIS A 321 -7.34 -18.97 0.58
CA HIS A 321 -7.39 -19.86 -0.58
C HIS A 321 -6.98 -19.08 -1.82
N LEU A 322 -6.06 -19.64 -2.60
CA LEU A 322 -5.51 -19.02 -3.79
C LEU A 322 -5.82 -19.82 -5.05
N VAL A 323 -5.89 -19.13 -6.16
CA VAL A 323 -5.86 -19.73 -7.50
C VAL A 323 -4.80 -19.03 -8.36
N ARG A 324 -3.96 -19.80 -9.06
CA ARG A 324 -2.97 -19.25 -9.99
C ARG A 324 -3.61 -19.05 -11.35
N LEU A 325 -3.77 -17.79 -11.75
CA LEU A 325 -4.38 -17.38 -13.02
C LEU A 325 -3.32 -16.85 -14.00
N ASP A 326 -3.70 -16.79 -15.28
CA ASP A 326 -2.89 -16.20 -16.37
C ASP A 326 -3.05 -14.67 -16.36
N MET A 327 -2.75 -14.05 -15.20
CA MET A 327 -2.90 -12.64 -14.88
C MET A 327 -1.59 -12.10 -14.29
N PRO A 328 -1.38 -10.77 -14.35
CA PRO A 328 -0.24 -10.14 -13.67
C PRO A 328 -0.20 -10.52 -12.19
N THR A 329 1.01 -10.66 -11.65
CA THR A 329 1.17 -10.97 -10.22
C THR A 329 0.62 -9.81 -9.38
N PRO A 330 -0.31 -10.07 -8.45
CA PRO A 330 -0.71 -9.08 -7.47
C PRO A 330 0.48 -8.63 -6.62
N ARG A 331 0.41 -7.41 -6.10
CA ARG A 331 1.44 -6.86 -5.22
C ARG A 331 0.78 -5.98 -4.15
N TRP A 332 1.58 -5.56 -3.18
CA TRP A 332 1.09 -4.72 -2.10
C TRP A 332 0.45 -3.43 -2.61
N MET A 333 -0.71 -3.13 -2.07
CA MET A 333 -1.33 -1.82 -2.14
C MET A 333 -1.72 -1.40 -0.73
N ARG A 334 -1.55 -0.14 -0.38
CA ARG A 334 -1.80 0.50 0.92
C ARG A 334 -2.77 -0.28 1.82
N ALA A 335 -2.32 -0.74 3.01
CA ALA A 335 -2.97 -1.69 3.90
C ALA A 335 -3.30 -3.04 3.22
N PRO A 336 -2.25 -3.78 2.75
CA PRO A 336 -2.47 -5.08 2.12
C PRO A 336 -3.08 -6.07 3.13
N GLY A 337 -4.19 -6.67 2.75
CA GLY A 337 -4.99 -7.55 3.62
C GLY A 337 -5.95 -6.80 4.53
N GLU A 338 -5.50 -5.79 5.28
CA GLU A 338 -6.36 -5.05 6.21
C GLU A 338 -7.47 -4.27 5.48
N ALA A 339 -7.18 -3.65 4.35
CA ALA A 339 -8.20 -2.89 3.62
C ALA A 339 -9.34 -3.78 3.10
N PRO A 340 -9.10 -4.88 2.35
CA PRO A 340 -10.19 -5.77 1.91
C PRO A 340 -10.77 -6.60 3.06
N GLY A 341 -9.94 -7.07 4.00
CA GLY A 341 -10.40 -7.94 5.09
C GLY A 341 -11.29 -7.23 6.09
N MET A 342 -10.91 -6.02 6.50
CA MET A 342 -11.72 -5.21 7.41
C MET A 342 -12.99 -4.67 6.74
N PHE A 343 -13.00 -4.46 5.42
CA PHE A 343 -14.25 -4.17 4.71
C PHE A 343 -15.28 -5.27 4.96
N ALA A 344 -14.94 -6.52 4.70
CA ALA A 344 -15.85 -7.65 4.87
C ALA A 344 -16.24 -7.86 6.35
N LEU A 345 -15.25 -7.88 7.26
CA LEU A 345 -15.49 -8.07 8.68
C LEU A 345 -16.39 -6.99 9.27
N GLU A 346 -16.10 -5.72 9.01
CA GLU A 346 -16.81 -4.59 9.61
C GLU A 346 -18.23 -4.41 9.05
N CYS A 347 -18.46 -4.78 7.80
CA CYS A 347 -19.82 -4.87 7.25
C CYS A 347 -20.60 -6.04 7.89
N ALA A 348 -19.98 -7.22 8.06
CA ALA A 348 -20.63 -8.36 8.71
C ALA A 348 -20.94 -8.09 10.20
N VAL A 349 -20.06 -7.38 10.91
CA VAL A 349 -20.31 -6.94 12.30
C VAL A 349 -21.49 -5.95 12.38
N ASP A 350 -21.63 -5.07 11.39
CA ASP A 350 -22.79 -4.17 11.30
C ASP A 350 -24.09 -4.94 10.96
N GLU A 351 -24.01 -5.97 10.10
CA GLU A 351 -25.14 -6.87 9.84
C GLU A 351 -25.55 -7.62 11.12
N LEU A 352 -24.59 -8.15 11.87
CA LEU A 352 -24.83 -8.80 13.16
C LEU A 352 -25.50 -7.86 14.18
N ALA A 353 -25.05 -6.60 14.23
CA ALA A 353 -25.66 -5.60 15.10
C ALA A 353 -27.15 -5.35 14.73
N ALA A 354 -27.44 -5.29 13.43
CA ALA A 354 -28.80 -5.14 12.92
C ALA A 354 -29.70 -6.35 13.26
N GLU A 355 -29.21 -7.59 13.10
CA GLU A 355 -29.92 -8.82 13.46
C GLU A 355 -30.24 -8.89 14.96
N LEU A 356 -29.34 -8.41 15.80
CA LEU A 356 -29.51 -8.35 17.26
C LEU A 356 -30.36 -7.14 17.72
N GLY A 357 -30.64 -6.18 16.83
CA GLY A 357 -31.27 -4.92 17.18
C GLY A 357 -30.40 -4.06 18.12
N MET A 358 -29.10 -4.21 18.06
CA MET A 358 -28.11 -3.53 18.90
C MET A 358 -27.46 -2.37 18.14
N ASP A 359 -27.04 -1.32 18.88
CA ASP A 359 -26.21 -0.27 18.30
C ASP A 359 -24.86 -0.85 17.84
N PRO A 360 -24.42 -0.58 16.61
CA PRO A 360 -23.20 -1.17 16.06
C PRO A 360 -21.91 -0.75 16.82
N ILE A 361 -21.92 0.38 17.52
CA ILE A 361 -20.81 0.79 18.40
C ILE A 361 -20.81 -0.07 19.67
N GLU A 362 -21.98 -0.26 20.28
CA GLU A 362 -22.10 -1.06 21.51
C GLU A 362 -21.74 -2.53 21.27
N LEU A 363 -22.10 -3.10 20.10
CA LEU A 363 -21.66 -4.45 19.74
C LEU A 363 -20.13 -4.56 19.67
N ARG A 364 -19.44 -3.58 19.08
CA ARG A 364 -17.99 -3.54 18.99
C ARG A 364 -17.32 -3.40 20.37
N ILE A 365 -17.85 -2.52 21.22
CA ILE A 365 -17.36 -2.33 22.59
C ILE A 365 -17.53 -3.62 23.42
N ARG A 366 -18.64 -4.30 23.29
CA ARG A 366 -18.91 -5.54 24.02
C ARG A 366 -17.90 -6.64 23.70
N ASN A 367 -17.44 -6.70 22.47
CA ASN A 367 -16.53 -7.73 21.98
C ASN A 367 -15.08 -7.27 21.93
N GLU A 368 -14.73 -6.24 22.71
CA GLU A 368 -13.35 -5.75 22.86
C GLU A 368 -12.49 -6.80 23.58
N PRO A 369 -11.42 -7.32 22.97
CA PRO A 369 -10.53 -8.26 23.63
C PRO A 369 -9.60 -7.58 24.63
N SER A 370 -9.35 -8.21 25.77
CA SER A 370 -8.40 -7.75 26.79
C SER A 370 -6.93 -7.99 26.44
N ALA A 371 -6.67 -8.92 25.52
CA ALA A 371 -5.36 -9.27 25.00
C ALA A 371 -5.55 -9.74 23.55
N GLU A 372 -4.47 -9.92 22.83
CA GLU A 372 -4.51 -10.45 21.48
C GLU A 372 -5.18 -11.82 21.44
N PRO A 373 -6.28 -12.00 20.70
CA PRO A 373 -7.15 -13.17 20.85
C PRO A 373 -6.50 -14.52 20.56
N GLU A 374 -5.51 -14.57 19.67
CA GLU A 374 -4.86 -15.84 19.29
C GLU A 374 -3.63 -16.16 20.16
N SER A 375 -2.76 -15.19 20.39
CA SER A 375 -1.52 -15.40 21.15
C SER A 375 -1.70 -15.24 22.67
N GLY A 376 -2.74 -14.49 23.10
CA GLY A 376 -2.90 -14.09 24.50
C GLY A 376 -1.93 -13.00 24.95
N THR A 377 -1.11 -12.46 24.05
CA THR A 377 -0.16 -11.41 24.34
C THR A 377 -0.88 -10.10 24.66
N PRO A 378 -0.55 -9.38 25.75
CA PRO A 378 -1.12 -8.07 26.01
C PRO A 378 -0.81 -7.09 24.89
N PHE A 379 -1.80 -6.27 24.50
CA PHE A 379 -1.53 -5.13 23.61
C PHE A 379 -0.60 -4.12 24.30
N THR A 380 0.36 -3.57 23.55
CA THR A 380 1.20 -2.47 24.07
C THR A 380 0.35 -1.26 24.40
N SER A 381 -0.62 -0.93 23.57
CA SER A 381 -1.76 -0.06 23.85
C SER A 381 -2.86 -0.34 22.80
N ARG A 382 -4.13 -0.16 23.17
CA ARG A 382 -5.24 -0.42 22.24
C ARG A 382 -6.18 0.80 22.10
N HIS A 383 -6.77 1.31 23.16
CA HIS A 383 -7.65 2.49 23.18
C HIS A 383 -8.74 2.52 22.06
N TYR A 384 -9.11 1.36 21.53
CA TYR A 384 -10.10 1.26 20.44
C TYR A 384 -11.48 1.73 20.89
N VAL A 385 -11.87 1.37 22.12
CA VAL A 385 -13.13 1.82 22.72
C VAL A 385 -13.17 3.34 22.88
N ASP A 386 -12.04 3.96 23.21
CA ASP A 386 -11.94 5.42 23.30
C ASP A 386 -12.08 6.08 21.92
N CYS A 387 -11.53 5.44 20.86
CA CYS A 387 -11.74 5.89 19.49
C CYS A 387 -13.21 5.81 19.07
N LEU A 388 -13.92 4.74 19.41
CA LEU A 388 -15.36 4.60 19.16
C LEU A 388 -16.17 5.67 19.89
N ARG A 389 -15.97 5.85 21.19
CA ARG A 389 -16.73 6.79 22.03
C ARG A 389 -16.48 8.25 21.65
N GLN A 390 -15.21 8.68 21.62
CA GLN A 390 -14.86 10.06 21.26
C GLN A 390 -15.18 10.37 19.79
N GLY A 391 -15.02 9.38 18.92
CA GLY A 391 -15.40 9.49 17.51
C GLY A 391 -16.90 9.68 17.37
N ALA A 392 -17.71 8.87 18.06
CA ALA A 392 -19.16 8.98 18.07
C ALA A 392 -19.65 10.35 18.59
N GLU A 393 -19.05 10.85 19.66
CA GLU A 393 -19.37 12.18 20.22
C GLU A 393 -19.09 13.29 19.20
N ARG A 394 -17.88 13.32 18.62
CA ARG A 394 -17.48 14.33 17.62
C ARG A 394 -18.30 14.26 16.34
N PHE A 395 -18.68 13.06 15.91
CA PHE A 395 -19.50 12.86 14.72
C PHE A 395 -20.98 13.17 14.95
N GLY A 396 -21.45 13.17 16.21
CA GLY A 396 -22.85 13.38 16.55
C GLY A 396 -23.71 12.11 16.44
N TRP A 397 -23.12 10.95 16.68
CA TRP A 397 -23.77 9.64 16.54
C TRP A 397 -25.06 9.47 17.34
N ALA A 398 -25.16 10.10 18.52
CA ALA A 398 -26.33 10.03 19.39
C ALA A 398 -27.64 10.52 18.74
N GLY A 399 -27.54 11.31 17.68
CA GLY A 399 -28.69 11.77 16.89
C GLY A 399 -29.18 10.79 15.82
N ARG A 400 -28.54 9.62 15.67
CA ARG A 400 -28.88 8.61 14.67
C ARG A 400 -30.16 7.86 15.05
N ASP A 401 -31.15 7.74 14.13
CA ASP A 401 -32.20 6.75 14.27
C ASP A 401 -31.60 5.34 14.04
N PRO A 402 -31.80 4.34 14.91
CA PRO A 402 -31.23 3.01 14.70
C PRO A 402 -31.80 2.27 13.48
N ARG A 403 -32.99 2.66 13.01
CA ARG A 403 -33.63 2.03 11.87
C ARG A 403 -33.14 2.62 10.56
N PRO A 404 -32.89 1.81 9.52
CA PRO A 404 -32.55 2.32 8.21
C PRO A 404 -33.69 3.08 7.56
N ARG A 405 -33.36 3.95 6.59
CA ARG A 405 -34.30 4.67 5.72
C ARG A 405 -35.29 5.60 6.48
N GLN A 406 -34.83 6.24 7.56
CA GLN A 406 -35.70 7.14 8.36
C GLN A 406 -35.48 8.62 8.02
N ARG A 407 -34.27 9.03 7.62
CA ARG A 407 -33.95 10.43 7.32
C ARG A 407 -33.94 10.67 5.81
N ARG A 408 -34.77 11.63 5.37
CA ARG A 408 -34.85 12.06 3.96
C ARG A 408 -34.83 13.58 3.84
N GLU A 409 -34.04 14.09 2.91
CA GLU A 409 -33.96 15.53 2.58
C GLU A 409 -34.18 15.70 1.07
N GLY A 410 -35.38 16.12 0.66
CA GLY A 410 -35.77 16.13 -0.74
C GLY A 410 -35.78 14.73 -1.34
N ASP A 411 -35.01 14.53 -2.40
CA ASP A 411 -34.83 13.22 -3.05
C ASP A 411 -33.69 12.39 -2.47
N TRP A 412 -32.97 12.90 -1.46
CA TRP A 412 -31.83 12.23 -0.85
C TRP A 412 -32.20 11.49 0.42
N TRP A 413 -31.91 10.19 0.48
CA TRP A 413 -31.87 9.41 1.70
C TRP A 413 -30.53 9.66 2.41
N ILE A 414 -30.56 9.94 3.71
CA ILE A 414 -29.38 10.22 4.52
C ILE A 414 -29.13 9.04 5.46
N GLY A 415 -27.90 8.54 5.47
CA GLY A 415 -27.49 7.46 6.35
C GLY A 415 -26.15 7.71 6.99
N THR A 416 -25.93 7.12 8.16
CA THR A 416 -24.68 7.15 8.91
C THR A 416 -24.19 5.75 9.21
N GLY A 417 -22.90 5.50 9.07
CA GLY A 417 -22.24 4.23 9.33
C GLY A 417 -20.98 4.37 10.15
N VAL A 418 -20.59 3.28 10.78
CA VAL A 418 -19.36 3.17 11.58
C VAL A 418 -18.61 1.91 11.20
N ALA A 419 -17.28 1.94 11.29
CA ALA A 419 -16.40 0.78 11.15
C ALA A 419 -15.17 0.92 12.02
N GLY A 420 -14.64 -0.19 12.52
CA GLY A 420 -13.34 -0.26 13.15
C GLY A 420 -12.20 -0.29 12.13
N ALA A 421 -11.00 0.00 12.59
CA ALA A 421 -9.77 -0.14 11.84
C ALA A 421 -8.63 -0.63 12.73
N THR A 422 -7.79 -1.49 12.20
CA THR A 422 -6.53 -1.88 12.83
C THR A 422 -5.44 -1.95 11.78
N TYR A 423 -4.21 -1.65 12.19
CA TYR A 423 -3.03 -1.86 11.35
C TYR A 423 -1.83 -2.26 12.24
N PRO A 424 -1.05 -3.28 11.87
CA PRO A 424 0.10 -3.71 12.65
C PRO A 424 1.13 -2.60 12.75
N THR A 425 1.74 -2.44 13.92
CA THR A 425 2.82 -1.47 14.16
C THR A 425 4.13 -2.22 14.29
N MET A 426 5.05 -1.97 13.40
CA MET A 426 6.34 -2.63 13.36
C MET A 426 7.49 -1.64 13.21
N ALA A 427 8.66 -2.00 13.71
CA ALA A 427 9.93 -1.40 13.35
C ALA A 427 10.75 -2.45 12.58
N GLN A 428 11.56 -2.01 11.64
CA GLN A 428 12.42 -2.86 10.82
C GLN A 428 13.89 -2.39 10.92
N PRO A 429 14.88 -3.30 10.84
CA PRO A 429 16.29 -2.97 10.92
C PRO A 429 16.66 -1.78 10.02
N SER A 430 17.37 -0.83 10.62
CA SER A 430 17.85 0.37 9.91
C SER A 430 19.07 0.94 10.62
N ALA A 431 19.96 1.57 9.87
CA ALA A 431 21.14 2.26 10.37
C ALA A 431 21.14 3.74 9.97
N ALA A 432 21.62 4.60 10.85
CA ALA A 432 21.79 6.02 10.56
C ALA A 432 23.17 6.51 11.00
N ARG A 433 23.66 7.53 10.32
CA ARG A 433 24.90 8.24 10.66
C ARG A 433 24.58 9.69 10.94
N VAL A 434 25.17 10.26 11.98
CA VAL A 434 25.19 11.68 12.24
C VAL A 434 26.64 12.19 12.26
N SER A 435 26.89 13.34 11.66
CA SER A 435 28.22 13.97 11.58
C SER A 435 28.11 15.45 11.92
N ALA A 436 29.00 15.95 12.79
CA ALA A 436 29.14 17.37 13.06
C ALA A 436 29.84 18.07 11.87
N LEU A 437 29.26 19.16 11.41
CA LEU A 437 29.81 19.95 10.30
C LEU A 437 30.63 21.14 10.83
N PRO A 438 31.66 21.63 10.05
CA PRO A 438 32.47 22.74 10.48
C PRO A 438 31.71 24.04 10.75
N ASP A 439 30.58 24.25 10.13
CA ASP A 439 29.68 25.40 10.33
C ASP A 439 28.79 25.29 11.57
N GLY A 440 28.95 24.20 12.33
CA GLY A 440 28.22 23.91 13.55
C GLY A 440 26.85 23.31 13.33
N ARG A 441 26.46 22.92 12.11
CA ARG A 441 25.30 22.09 11.81
C ARG A 441 25.64 20.60 11.97
N PHE A 442 24.63 19.77 11.83
CA PHE A 442 24.76 18.30 11.86
C PHE A 442 24.19 17.72 10.58
N GLU A 443 24.98 16.90 9.88
CA GLU A 443 24.46 16.05 8.78
C GLU A 443 23.93 14.76 9.37
N VAL A 444 22.67 14.43 9.05
CA VAL A 444 22.05 13.15 9.35
C VAL A 444 21.80 12.41 8.03
N ALA A 445 22.35 11.21 7.91
CA ALA A 445 22.37 10.42 6.69
C ALA A 445 21.76 9.04 6.91
N ILE A 446 20.77 8.68 6.07
CA ILE A 446 20.07 7.39 6.12
C ILE A 446 19.47 7.08 4.72
N GLY A 447 19.53 5.82 4.27
CA GLY A 447 19.00 5.37 2.96
C GLY A 447 17.48 5.30 2.85
N ALA A 448 16.74 6.13 3.61
CA ALA A 448 15.29 6.18 3.60
C ALA A 448 14.74 6.82 2.31
N ALA A 449 13.49 6.50 1.94
CA ALA A 449 12.76 7.11 0.83
C ALA A 449 11.58 7.93 1.31
N ASP A 450 11.36 9.12 0.72
CA ASP A 450 10.17 9.95 0.99
C ASP A 450 9.22 9.93 -0.21
N LEU A 451 8.19 9.10 -0.14
CA LEU A 451 7.15 8.98 -1.17
C LEU A 451 5.96 9.95 -0.97
N GLY A 452 6.18 11.04 -0.26
CA GLY A 452 5.15 12.04 0.07
C GLY A 452 4.66 11.96 1.51
N THR A 453 5.25 11.10 2.35
CA THR A 453 4.93 10.96 3.77
C THR A 453 5.48 12.10 4.63
N GLY A 454 6.51 12.84 4.12
CA GLY A 454 7.19 13.91 4.86
C GLY A 454 8.35 13.39 5.72
N ALA A 455 8.96 12.28 5.31
CA ALA A 455 10.06 11.63 6.02
C ALA A 455 11.23 12.59 6.29
N ARG A 456 11.63 13.42 5.32
CA ARG A 456 12.68 14.45 5.51
C ARG A 456 12.36 15.34 6.72
N THR A 457 11.16 15.88 6.79
CA THR A 457 10.73 16.80 7.84
C THR A 457 10.68 16.10 9.19
N ILE A 458 10.09 14.89 9.25
CA ILE A 458 9.96 14.13 10.50
C ILE A 458 11.33 13.73 11.05
N LEU A 459 12.22 13.21 10.21
CA LEU A 459 13.57 12.82 10.63
C LEU A 459 14.42 14.02 11.08
N THR A 460 14.22 15.19 10.46
CA THR A 460 14.83 16.44 10.92
C THR A 460 14.34 16.82 12.32
N GLN A 461 13.03 16.72 12.60
CA GLN A 461 12.46 17.00 13.94
C GLN A 461 13.00 16.02 14.98
N ILE A 462 13.05 14.73 14.66
CA ILE A 462 13.61 13.68 15.56
C ILE A 462 15.08 13.96 15.87
N ALA A 463 15.89 14.27 14.86
CA ALA A 463 17.31 14.56 15.02
C ALA A 463 17.55 15.82 15.86
N ALA A 464 16.77 16.87 15.62
CA ALA A 464 16.85 18.12 16.37
C ALA A 464 16.58 17.90 17.87
N ASP A 465 15.53 17.16 18.21
CA ASP A 465 15.22 16.84 19.61
C ASP A 465 16.29 15.93 20.24
N ALA A 466 16.76 14.91 19.52
CA ALA A 466 17.77 13.98 20.04
C ALA A 466 19.13 14.65 20.29
N LEU A 467 19.50 15.63 19.47
CA LEU A 467 20.72 16.44 19.63
C LEU A 467 20.52 17.63 20.61
N GLY A 468 19.28 18.04 20.86
CA GLY A 468 18.97 19.22 21.67
C GLY A 468 19.27 20.55 20.95
N VAL A 469 19.04 20.60 19.63
CA VAL A 469 19.33 21.78 18.77
C VAL A 469 18.09 22.20 17.99
N GLY A 470 18.13 23.39 17.37
CA GLY A 470 17.07 23.81 16.44
C GLY A 470 17.06 23.02 15.13
N VAL A 471 15.90 22.92 14.49
CA VAL A 471 15.73 22.21 13.19
C VAL A 471 16.59 22.80 12.06
N ASP A 472 16.91 24.09 12.14
CA ASP A 472 17.78 24.81 11.20
C ASP A 472 19.24 24.34 11.25
N ARG A 473 19.63 23.64 12.34
CA ARG A 473 20.98 23.07 12.51
C ARG A 473 21.11 21.68 11.90
N ILE A 474 20.03 21.08 11.38
CA ILE A 474 20.03 19.73 10.81
C ILE A 474 20.05 19.78 9.27
N ALA A 475 20.99 19.08 8.69
CA ALA A 475 21.06 18.79 7.25
C ALA A 475 20.74 17.31 7.04
N ILE A 476 19.54 16.99 6.51
CA ILE A 476 19.10 15.61 6.31
C ILE A 476 19.44 15.12 4.89
N ARG A 477 20.03 13.93 4.78
CA ARG A 477 20.30 13.23 3.52
C ARG A 477 19.59 11.89 3.51
N ILE A 478 18.70 11.70 2.52
CA ILE A 478 17.95 10.47 2.27
C ILE A 478 17.88 10.20 0.76
N GLY A 479 17.38 9.02 0.37
CA GLY A 479 17.08 8.69 -1.02
C GLY A 479 18.30 8.24 -1.86
N ASP A 480 19.30 7.64 -1.22
CA ASP A 480 20.50 7.14 -1.89
C ASP A 480 20.97 5.87 -1.20
N SER A 481 21.17 4.78 -1.95
CA SER A 481 21.60 3.49 -1.41
C SER A 481 23.06 3.48 -0.91
N SER A 482 23.84 4.52 -1.21
CA SER A 482 25.20 4.69 -0.65
C SER A 482 25.20 5.20 0.80
N LEU A 483 24.06 5.62 1.33
CA LEU A 483 23.87 6.01 2.72
C LEU A 483 23.67 4.76 3.60
N PRO A 484 23.78 4.87 4.93
CA PRO A 484 23.47 3.76 5.82
C PRO A 484 22.11 3.13 5.52
N GLN A 485 22.08 1.79 5.53
CA GLN A 485 20.91 1.02 5.11
C GLN A 485 19.65 1.41 5.90
N ALA A 486 18.53 1.55 5.19
CA ALA A 486 17.23 1.77 5.76
C ALA A 486 16.22 0.74 5.26
N SER A 487 15.24 0.43 6.09
CA SER A 487 14.10 -0.41 5.72
C SER A 487 13.24 0.25 4.64
N VAL A 488 12.37 -0.54 4.00
CA VAL A 488 11.40 -0.05 3.00
C VAL A 488 10.45 1.00 3.59
N ALA A 489 10.09 2.01 2.79
CA ALA A 489 8.96 2.91 3.07
C ALA A 489 7.64 2.17 2.81
N GLY A 490 7.30 1.22 3.68
CA GLY A 490 6.16 0.33 3.56
C GLY A 490 5.75 -0.25 4.92
N GLY A 491 4.55 -0.85 5.02
CA GLY A 491 4.02 -1.42 6.26
C GLY A 491 3.88 -0.39 7.38
N SER A 492 3.74 0.88 7.05
CA SER A 492 3.70 2.02 7.99
C SER A 492 4.87 2.08 8.97
N SER A 493 5.97 1.39 8.68
CA SER A 493 7.09 1.18 9.60
C SER A 493 8.17 2.26 9.53
N GLY A 494 8.22 3.07 8.44
CA GLY A 494 9.36 3.94 8.16
C GLY A 494 9.72 4.90 9.29
N SER A 495 8.76 5.68 9.81
CA SER A 495 9.04 6.63 10.89
C SER A 495 9.52 5.95 12.18
N ALA A 496 8.98 4.76 12.51
CA ALA A 496 9.39 3.98 13.68
C ALA A 496 10.81 3.45 13.49
N SER A 497 11.12 2.85 12.35
CA SER A 497 12.41 2.23 12.03
C SER A 497 13.53 3.26 11.91
N TRP A 498 13.34 4.22 11.01
CA TRP A 498 14.35 5.24 10.70
C TRP A 498 14.55 6.22 11.86
N GLY A 499 13.45 6.64 12.50
CA GLY A 499 13.49 7.51 13.65
C GLY A 499 14.23 6.89 14.84
N TRP A 500 14.13 5.57 15.02
CA TRP A 500 14.89 4.86 16.04
C TRP A 500 16.40 4.92 15.76
N ALA A 501 16.81 4.58 14.51
CA ALA A 501 18.22 4.65 14.11
C ALA A 501 18.78 6.08 14.23
N VAL A 502 18.03 7.09 13.76
CA VAL A 502 18.41 8.51 13.87
C VAL A 502 18.53 8.95 15.33
N THR A 503 17.56 8.59 16.18
CA THR A 503 17.59 8.89 17.62
C THR A 503 18.83 8.30 18.29
N GLY A 504 19.14 7.02 17.98
CA GLY A 504 20.29 6.33 18.53
C GLY A 504 21.62 6.98 18.12
N ALA A 505 21.79 7.30 16.82
CA ALA A 505 22.99 7.95 16.30
C ALA A 505 23.21 9.36 16.91
N CYS A 506 22.13 10.16 16.99
CA CYS A 506 22.18 11.49 17.58
C CYS A 506 22.52 11.48 19.09
N ARG A 507 21.90 10.57 19.84
CA ARG A 507 22.21 10.39 21.27
C ARG A 507 23.65 9.92 21.47
N ALA A 508 24.11 8.95 20.68
CA ALA A 508 25.49 8.47 20.75
C ALA A 508 26.50 9.59 20.49
N LEU A 509 26.28 10.44 19.50
CA LEU A 509 27.16 11.60 19.24
C LEU A 509 27.17 12.59 20.42
N ARG A 510 26.00 12.90 20.97
CA ARG A 510 25.86 13.85 22.10
C ARG A 510 26.52 13.32 23.38
N GLU A 511 26.40 12.02 23.66
CA GLU A 511 26.88 11.40 24.91
C GLU A 511 28.38 11.07 24.86
N ASN A 512 28.87 10.58 23.72
CA ASN A 512 30.25 10.15 23.56
C ASN A 512 31.18 11.27 23.01
N GLY A 513 30.59 12.34 22.45
CA GLY A 513 31.35 13.37 21.75
C GLY A 513 31.91 12.87 20.42
N GLY A 514 32.87 13.63 19.85
CA GLY A 514 33.49 13.35 18.55
C GLY A 514 32.78 14.03 17.39
N ASP A 515 33.22 13.71 16.17
CA ASP A 515 32.73 14.35 14.94
C ASP A 515 31.64 13.53 14.24
N GLN A 516 31.49 12.24 14.58
CA GLN A 516 30.55 11.32 13.93
C GLN A 516 30.11 10.19 14.87
N ALA A 517 28.86 9.74 14.69
CA ALA A 517 28.33 8.51 15.27
C ALA A 517 27.47 7.75 14.27
N VAL A 518 27.47 6.41 14.37
CA VAL A 518 26.60 5.51 13.62
C VAL A 518 25.81 4.68 14.62
N PHE A 519 24.56 4.38 14.30
CA PHE A 519 23.72 3.50 15.12
C PHE A 519 22.89 2.58 14.23
N ASP A 520 22.94 1.28 14.54
CA ASP A 520 22.19 0.21 13.87
C ASP A 520 21.19 -0.39 14.84
N THR A 521 19.96 -0.59 14.40
CA THR A 521 18.87 -1.10 15.22
C THR A 521 18.62 -2.60 15.08
N THR A 522 19.40 -3.32 14.25
CA THR A 522 19.15 -4.72 13.90
C THR A 522 18.98 -5.60 15.13
N GLU A 523 19.97 -5.65 16.02
CA GLU A 523 19.91 -6.49 17.22
C GLU A 523 18.75 -6.13 18.16
N LEU A 524 18.44 -4.84 18.29
CA LEU A 524 17.36 -4.36 19.16
C LEU A 524 15.98 -4.80 18.64
N ILE A 525 15.80 -4.76 17.32
CA ILE A 525 14.51 -5.11 16.68
C ILE A 525 14.32 -6.63 16.64
N GLU A 526 15.39 -7.40 16.42
CA GLU A 526 15.33 -8.87 16.46
C GLU A 526 14.90 -9.41 17.85
N GLN A 527 15.29 -8.72 18.92
CA GLN A 527 14.94 -9.07 20.29
C GLN A 527 13.56 -8.57 20.73
N GLN A 528 12.90 -7.76 19.90
CA GLN A 528 11.64 -7.15 20.24
C GLN A 528 10.46 -8.12 20.09
N GLU A 529 9.56 -8.17 21.12
CA GLU A 529 8.28 -8.87 21.01
C GLU A 529 7.45 -8.27 19.85
N LYS A 530 6.86 -9.13 19.02
CA LYS A 530 6.17 -8.71 17.79
C LYS A 530 4.65 -8.70 17.92
N ASP A 531 4.10 -9.50 18.82
CA ASP A 531 2.65 -9.61 19.00
C ASP A 531 2.08 -8.45 19.83
N GLY A 532 0.79 -8.19 19.68
CA GLY A 532 0.07 -7.17 20.45
C GLY A 532 0.38 -5.72 20.07
N ARG A 533 0.99 -5.47 18.92
CA ARG A 533 1.43 -4.14 18.46
C ARG A 533 0.61 -3.65 17.29
N HIS A 534 -0.39 -2.85 17.58
CA HIS A 534 -1.30 -2.31 16.56
C HIS A 534 -1.61 -0.83 16.81
N ALA A 535 -1.87 -0.10 15.73
CA ALA A 535 -2.66 1.10 15.75
C ALA A 535 -4.13 0.70 15.55
N PHE A 536 -5.05 1.41 16.21
CA PHE A 536 -6.48 1.20 16.07
C PHE A 536 -7.18 2.50 15.69
N GLY A 537 -8.40 2.39 15.16
CA GLY A 537 -9.20 3.55 14.82
C GLY A 537 -10.68 3.20 14.64
N ALA A 538 -11.49 4.24 14.62
CA ALA A 538 -12.90 4.16 14.29
C ALA A 538 -13.21 5.17 13.19
N HIS A 539 -13.92 4.74 12.16
CA HIS A 539 -14.33 5.55 11.02
C HIS A 539 -15.84 5.74 11.04
N PHE A 540 -16.26 6.97 10.75
CA PHE A 540 -17.65 7.38 10.71
C PHE A 540 -17.95 8.01 9.37
N ALA A 541 -19.01 7.61 8.71
CA ALA A 541 -19.45 8.17 7.44
C ALA A 541 -20.90 8.65 7.50
N GLU A 542 -21.21 9.77 6.86
CA GLU A 542 -22.55 10.16 6.46
C GLU A 542 -22.59 10.18 4.94
N VAL A 543 -23.63 9.54 4.39
CA VAL A 543 -23.87 9.51 2.96
C VAL A 543 -25.24 10.06 2.62
N ARG A 544 -25.35 10.57 1.40
CA ARG A 544 -26.62 10.88 0.73
C ARG A 544 -26.79 9.94 -0.45
N VAL A 545 -27.93 9.29 -0.55
CA VAL A 545 -28.29 8.41 -1.67
C VAL A 545 -29.52 8.97 -2.35
N ASP A 546 -29.38 9.32 -3.62
CA ASP A 546 -30.50 9.82 -4.42
C ASP A 546 -31.53 8.72 -4.69
N ALA A 547 -32.77 8.94 -4.29
CA ALA A 547 -33.86 7.95 -4.35
C ALA A 547 -34.32 7.64 -5.78
N VAL A 548 -33.92 8.45 -6.76
CA VAL A 548 -34.33 8.31 -8.16
C VAL A 548 -33.24 7.70 -9.01
N THR A 549 -32.00 8.12 -8.79
CA THR A 549 -30.85 7.72 -9.61
C THR A 549 -29.97 6.67 -8.96
N GLY A 550 -30.06 6.48 -7.63
CA GLY A 550 -29.14 5.63 -6.87
C GLY A 550 -27.75 6.24 -6.67
N GLU A 551 -27.54 7.51 -7.06
CA GLU A 551 -26.27 8.21 -6.87
C GLU A 551 -25.92 8.30 -5.38
N VAL A 552 -24.68 7.96 -5.03
CA VAL A 552 -24.15 8.03 -3.66
C VAL A 552 -23.17 9.20 -3.55
N ARG A 553 -23.35 10.04 -2.52
CA ARG A 553 -22.41 11.09 -2.12
C ARG A 553 -21.99 10.91 -0.68
N VAL A 554 -20.70 11.01 -0.40
CA VAL A 554 -20.18 11.01 0.98
C VAL A 554 -20.16 12.46 1.48
N SER A 555 -21.15 12.84 2.27
CA SER A 555 -21.26 14.20 2.80
C SER A 555 -20.26 14.48 3.92
N ARG A 556 -19.98 13.46 4.76
CA ARG A 556 -19.00 13.57 5.85
C ARG A 556 -18.25 12.24 6.04
N LEU A 557 -16.94 12.34 6.23
CA LEU A 557 -16.10 11.20 6.58
C LEU A 557 -15.13 11.61 7.69
N PHE A 558 -15.17 10.90 8.82
CA PHE A 558 -14.38 11.21 10.00
C PHE A 558 -13.67 9.98 10.53
N GLY A 559 -12.37 10.12 10.85
CA GLY A 559 -11.57 9.08 11.48
C GLY A 559 -11.05 9.51 12.85
N MET A 560 -11.17 8.64 13.86
CA MET A 560 -10.57 8.78 15.17
C MET A 560 -9.57 7.67 15.40
N TYR A 561 -8.33 8.02 15.82
CA TYR A 561 -7.21 7.06 15.82
C TYR A 561 -6.44 7.04 17.14
N THR A 562 -5.93 5.87 17.52
CA THR A 562 -4.84 5.66 18.47
C THR A 562 -3.57 5.40 17.65
N ALA A 563 -2.61 6.28 17.74
CA ALA A 563 -1.47 6.37 16.82
C ALA A 563 -0.12 6.56 17.52
N GLY A 564 -0.08 6.36 18.85
CA GLY A 564 1.08 6.74 19.63
C GLY A 564 1.35 8.24 19.55
N ARG A 565 2.54 8.67 19.90
CA ARG A 565 2.95 10.07 19.80
C ARG A 565 2.96 10.54 18.35
N ILE A 566 2.22 11.61 18.07
CA ILE A 566 2.25 12.25 16.75
C ILE A 566 3.51 13.09 16.59
N LEU A 567 4.35 12.71 15.64
CA LEU A 567 5.64 13.38 15.39
C LEU A 567 5.48 14.73 14.70
N ASN A 568 4.56 14.82 13.75
CA ASN A 568 4.19 16.06 13.07
C ASN A 568 2.69 16.05 12.73
N PRO A 569 1.87 16.92 13.32
CA PRO A 569 0.42 16.93 13.11
C PRO A 569 -0.01 17.18 11.65
N ARG A 570 0.74 17.98 10.88
CA ARG A 570 0.40 18.27 9.49
C ARG A 570 0.57 17.05 8.58
N THR A 571 1.72 16.37 8.70
CA THR A 571 1.98 15.18 7.88
C THR A 571 1.13 14.00 8.34
N ALA A 572 0.89 13.84 9.64
CA ALA A 572 0.02 12.81 10.18
C ALA A 572 -1.42 12.97 9.67
N ARG A 573 -2.00 14.17 9.80
CA ARG A 573 -3.34 14.45 9.27
C ARG A 573 -3.42 14.17 7.77
N SER A 574 -2.41 14.57 6.99
CA SER A 574 -2.34 14.30 5.56
C SER A 574 -2.35 12.80 5.23
N GLN A 575 -1.68 11.95 6.04
CA GLN A 575 -1.68 10.51 5.86
C GLN A 575 -3.06 9.89 6.17
N PHE A 576 -3.72 10.30 7.24
CA PHE A 576 -5.08 9.85 7.56
C PHE A 576 -6.06 10.21 6.46
N LEU A 577 -6.12 11.50 6.06
CA LEU A 577 -7.04 11.96 5.02
C LEU A 577 -6.80 11.25 3.68
N GLY A 578 -5.53 11.13 3.25
CA GLY A 578 -5.19 10.43 2.02
C GLY A 578 -5.55 8.95 2.05
N GLY A 579 -5.51 8.30 3.23
CA GLY A 579 -6.00 6.92 3.40
C GLY A 579 -7.52 6.84 3.30
N MET A 580 -8.23 7.75 3.95
CA MET A 580 -9.70 7.81 3.95
C MET A 580 -10.26 8.10 2.54
N ILE A 581 -9.63 9.01 1.78
CA ILE A 581 -10.01 9.28 0.39
C ILE A 581 -9.78 8.04 -0.49
N MET A 582 -8.68 7.32 -0.30
CA MET A 582 -8.43 6.07 -1.01
C MET A 582 -9.44 4.98 -0.64
N GLY A 583 -9.89 4.94 0.63
CA GLY A 583 -10.99 4.08 1.07
C GLY A 583 -12.34 4.46 0.46
N MET A 584 -12.61 5.74 0.25
CA MET A 584 -13.77 6.21 -0.52
C MET A 584 -13.68 5.73 -1.98
N GLY A 585 -12.49 5.81 -2.60
CA GLY A 585 -12.23 5.26 -3.92
C GLY A 585 -12.59 3.78 -4.01
N MET A 586 -12.09 2.98 -3.06
CA MET A 586 -12.39 1.56 -2.95
C MET A 586 -13.89 1.28 -2.79
N ALA A 587 -14.61 2.10 -2.00
CA ALA A 587 -16.03 1.90 -1.74
C ALA A 587 -16.92 2.22 -2.95
N LEU A 588 -16.61 3.28 -3.73
CA LEU A 588 -17.55 3.90 -4.66
C LEU A 588 -17.07 4.00 -6.11
N HIS A 589 -15.75 3.98 -6.38
CA HIS A 589 -15.23 4.42 -7.67
C HIS A 589 -14.28 3.44 -8.35
N GLU A 590 -13.32 2.91 -7.59
CA GLU A 590 -12.18 2.19 -8.13
C GLU A 590 -12.51 0.72 -8.41
N GLU A 591 -12.22 0.28 -9.63
CA GLU A 591 -12.34 -1.11 -10.05
C GLU A 591 -11.49 -1.37 -11.28
N GLY A 592 -10.62 -2.38 -11.25
CA GLY A 592 -10.03 -2.95 -12.44
C GLY A 592 -11.06 -3.84 -13.15
N VAL A 593 -11.53 -3.42 -14.33
CA VAL A 593 -12.52 -4.17 -15.11
C VAL A 593 -11.78 -5.15 -16.02
N LEU A 594 -11.98 -6.44 -15.75
CA LEU A 594 -11.36 -7.53 -16.51
C LEU A 594 -12.23 -7.93 -17.71
N ASP A 595 -11.64 -8.01 -18.92
CA ASP A 595 -12.18 -8.79 -20.00
C ASP A 595 -11.59 -10.20 -19.93
N PRO A 596 -12.37 -11.21 -19.53
CA PRO A 596 -11.84 -12.57 -19.34
C PRO A 596 -11.48 -13.25 -20.65
N ALA A 597 -12.04 -12.84 -21.79
CA ALA A 597 -11.72 -13.42 -23.09
C ALA A 597 -10.31 -13.08 -23.57
N PHE A 598 -9.78 -11.95 -23.08
CA PHE A 598 -8.46 -11.47 -23.45
C PHE A 598 -7.48 -11.42 -22.26
N GLY A 599 -7.93 -11.69 -21.02
CA GLY A 599 -7.11 -11.54 -19.82
C GLY A 599 -6.61 -10.09 -19.63
N GLU A 600 -7.42 -9.11 -19.98
CA GLU A 600 -7.04 -7.70 -20.09
C GLU A 600 -7.83 -6.82 -19.13
N TRP A 601 -7.15 -5.88 -18.45
CA TRP A 601 -7.79 -4.75 -17.78
C TRP A 601 -8.22 -3.72 -18.82
N VAL A 602 -9.54 -3.61 -19.09
CA VAL A 602 -10.05 -2.77 -20.19
C VAL A 602 -10.08 -1.29 -19.85
N ASN A 603 -10.12 -0.93 -18.57
CA ASN A 603 -10.12 0.46 -18.08
C ASN A 603 -8.73 0.87 -17.54
N ASN A 604 -7.70 0.64 -18.32
CA ASN A 604 -6.30 0.76 -17.93
C ASN A 604 -5.71 2.18 -18.02
N ASP A 605 -6.53 3.21 -17.85
CA ASP A 605 -6.11 4.61 -17.78
C ASP A 605 -6.97 5.42 -16.77
N LEU A 606 -6.59 6.67 -16.51
CA LEU A 606 -7.32 7.53 -15.57
C LEU A 606 -8.64 8.10 -16.12
N ALA A 607 -8.99 7.83 -17.37
CA ALA A 607 -10.29 8.15 -17.92
C ALA A 607 -11.32 7.05 -17.65
N GLY A 608 -10.85 5.78 -17.63
CA GLY A 608 -11.68 4.61 -17.38
C GLY A 608 -11.60 4.10 -15.93
N TYR A 609 -10.45 4.21 -15.28
CA TYR A 609 -10.26 3.86 -13.87
C TYR A 609 -10.46 5.10 -13.00
N HIS A 610 -11.63 5.21 -12.41
CA HIS A 610 -12.03 6.40 -11.68
C HIS A 610 -11.45 6.40 -10.26
N ILE A 611 -10.83 7.50 -9.88
CA ILE A 611 -10.38 7.80 -8.51
C ILE A 611 -11.14 9.02 -7.99
N PRO A 612 -11.37 9.17 -6.67
CA PRO A 612 -12.05 10.33 -6.11
C PRO A 612 -11.36 11.64 -6.51
N ALA A 613 -12.13 12.56 -7.05
CA ALA A 613 -11.71 13.93 -7.36
C ALA A 613 -12.09 14.87 -6.20
N HIS A 614 -11.64 16.12 -6.22
CA HIS A 614 -12.00 17.10 -5.19
C HIS A 614 -13.51 17.30 -5.04
N ALA A 615 -14.28 17.13 -6.13
CA ALA A 615 -15.74 17.26 -6.10
C ALA A 615 -16.44 16.13 -5.35
N ASP A 616 -15.78 14.97 -5.16
CA ASP A 616 -16.34 13.82 -4.44
C ASP A 616 -16.08 13.91 -2.93
N VAL A 617 -15.17 14.79 -2.50
CA VAL A 617 -14.75 14.95 -1.10
C VAL A 617 -15.34 16.24 -0.53
N GLU A 618 -16.50 16.12 0.17
CA GLU A 618 -17.17 17.28 0.78
C GLU A 618 -16.52 17.63 2.12
N GLU A 619 -16.83 16.90 3.19
CA GLU A 619 -16.24 17.10 4.51
C GLU A 619 -15.44 15.87 4.94
N ILE A 620 -14.14 16.03 5.13
CA ILE A 620 -13.28 14.96 5.60
C ILE A 620 -12.35 15.46 6.71
N ASP A 621 -12.34 14.77 7.85
CA ASP A 621 -11.48 15.13 8.96
C ASP A 621 -10.95 13.91 9.73
N ALA A 622 -9.84 14.10 10.43
CA ALA A 622 -9.19 13.08 11.22
C ALA A 622 -8.70 13.67 12.56
N ALA A 623 -8.89 12.91 13.61
CA ALA A 623 -8.38 13.22 14.94
C ALA A 623 -7.70 11.99 15.55
N TRP A 624 -6.98 12.19 16.62
CA TRP A 624 -6.26 11.13 17.32
C TRP A 624 -6.27 11.36 18.82
N LEU A 625 -6.09 10.28 19.56
CA LEU A 625 -5.91 10.33 21.02
C LEU A 625 -4.51 10.83 21.35
N ASP A 626 -4.36 11.51 22.49
CA ASP A 626 -3.05 11.84 23.04
C ASP A 626 -2.47 10.57 23.68
N GLU A 627 -1.54 9.95 22.97
CA GLU A 627 -0.97 8.64 23.31
C GLU A 627 0.55 8.65 23.13
N HIS A 628 1.25 7.86 23.95
CA HIS A 628 2.68 7.67 23.88
C HIS A 628 3.00 6.20 24.21
N ASP A 629 3.47 5.43 23.20
CA ASP A 629 3.76 4.00 23.35
C ASP A 629 5.26 3.71 23.23
N GLU A 630 5.98 3.86 24.34
CA GLU A 630 7.43 3.64 24.38
C GLU A 630 7.86 2.19 24.19
N GLN A 631 6.94 1.22 24.25
CA GLN A 631 7.25 -0.19 24.04
C GLN A 631 7.55 -0.53 22.58
N ILE A 632 7.13 0.33 21.64
CA ILE A 632 7.34 0.13 20.21
C ILE A 632 8.68 0.71 19.74
N ASN A 633 8.97 1.96 20.11
CA ASN A 633 10.20 2.66 19.76
C ASN A 633 10.43 3.88 20.69
N PRO A 634 11.67 4.44 20.72
CA PRO A 634 12.01 5.54 21.63
C PRO A 634 11.24 6.85 21.41
N MET A 635 10.55 7.03 20.29
CA MET A 635 9.72 8.20 20.02
C MET A 635 8.28 8.03 20.54
N GLY A 636 7.87 6.81 20.93
CA GLY A 636 6.52 6.48 21.35
C GLY A 636 5.47 6.58 20.25
N SER A 637 5.90 6.49 18.99
CA SER A 637 5.03 6.66 17.81
C SER A 637 4.62 5.33 17.19
N LYS A 638 3.40 5.24 16.66
CA LYS A 638 2.91 4.14 15.86
C LYS A 638 2.90 4.49 14.37
N GLY A 639 2.89 3.46 13.51
CA GLY A 639 2.73 3.63 12.07
C GLY A 639 1.30 4.01 11.69
N ILE A 640 1.15 5.04 10.87
CA ILE A 640 -0.16 5.60 10.49
C ILE A 640 -0.36 5.75 8.99
N GLY A 641 0.61 5.33 8.19
CA GLY A 641 0.58 5.53 6.74
C GLY A 641 -0.57 4.79 6.04
N GLU A 642 -1.11 3.75 6.65
CA GLU A 642 -2.05 2.83 6.01
C GLU A 642 -3.41 2.72 6.71
N ILE A 643 -3.50 2.91 8.01
CA ILE A 643 -4.74 2.72 8.78
C ILE A 643 -5.92 3.56 8.27
N GLY A 644 -5.67 4.72 7.65
CA GLY A 644 -6.73 5.59 7.12
C GLY A 644 -7.62 4.96 6.06
N ILE A 645 -7.12 3.98 5.27
CA ILE A 645 -7.95 3.28 4.27
C ILE A 645 -8.80 2.16 4.89
N VAL A 646 -8.39 1.61 6.04
CA VAL A 646 -8.86 0.32 6.53
C VAL A 646 -10.35 0.32 6.90
N GLY A 647 -10.82 1.28 7.68
CA GLY A 647 -12.23 1.34 8.11
C GLY A 647 -13.15 2.14 7.18
N SER A 648 -12.58 2.99 6.32
CA SER A 648 -13.38 3.91 5.49
C SER A 648 -14.36 3.22 4.54
N PRO A 649 -13.99 2.14 3.82
CA PRO A 649 -14.92 1.48 2.90
C PRO A 649 -16.14 0.92 3.63
N ALA A 650 -15.93 0.21 4.75
CA ALA A 650 -17.02 -0.36 5.51
C ALA A 650 -17.91 0.71 6.15
N ALA A 651 -17.35 1.79 6.70
CA ALA A 651 -18.14 2.89 7.26
C ALA A 651 -19.06 3.50 6.21
N ILE A 652 -18.58 3.70 4.97
CA ILE A 652 -19.37 4.21 3.85
C ILE A 652 -20.48 3.22 3.46
N VAL A 653 -20.16 1.93 3.30
CA VAL A 653 -21.13 0.91 2.92
C VAL A 653 -22.21 0.70 3.99
N ASN A 654 -21.83 0.72 5.27
CA ASN A 654 -22.78 0.68 6.40
C ASN A 654 -23.67 1.94 6.43
N ALA A 655 -23.14 3.11 6.06
CA ALA A 655 -23.95 4.33 5.91
C ALA A 655 -24.93 4.23 4.75
N ILE A 656 -24.56 3.60 3.62
CA ILE A 656 -25.46 3.36 2.49
C ILE A 656 -26.60 2.43 2.91
N TRP A 657 -26.33 1.33 3.62
CA TRP A 657 -27.36 0.49 4.20
C TRP A 657 -28.30 1.29 5.11
N HIS A 658 -27.75 2.12 5.99
CA HIS A 658 -28.56 2.93 6.89
C HIS A 658 -29.43 3.96 6.14
N ALA A 659 -28.93 4.51 5.02
CA ALA A 659 -29.72 5.40 4.16
C ALA A 659 -30.85 4.67 3.42
N THR A 660 -30.59 3.45 2.93
CA THR A 660 -31.43 2.80 1.92
C THR A 660 -32.16 1.54 2.42
N GLY A 661 -31.62 0.86 3.42
CA GLY A 661 -32.04 -0.48 3.85
C GLY A 661 -31.42 -1.60 3.00
N ILE A 662 -30.59 -1.28 2.00
CA ILE A 662 -30.01 -2.24 1.05
C ILE A 662 -28.58 -2.60 1.48
N ARG A 663 -28.31 -3.91 1.63
CA ARG A 663 -26.96 -4.43 1.91
C ARG A 663 -26.23 -4.72 0.61
N VAL A 664 -25.29 -3.86 0.24
CA VAL A 664 -24.36 -4.11 -0.88
C VAL A 664 -23.09 -4.77 -0.34
N ARG A 665 -22.78 -5.97 -0.85
CA ARG A 665 -21.67 -6.80 -0.37
C ARG A 665 -20.53 -6.95 -1.39
N ASP A 666 -20.65 -6.32 -2.54
CA ASP A 666 -19.65 -6.29 -3.61
C ASP A 666 -19.28 -4.85 -3.96
N LEU A 667 -17.98 -4.54 -3.92
CA LEU A 667 -17.46 -3.22 -4.26
C LEU A 667 -17.11 -3.10 -5.75
N PRO A 668 -17.10 -1.86 -6.26
CA PRO A 668 -17.60 -0.62 -5.66
C PRO A 668 -19.12 -0.56 -5.65
N VAL A 669 -19.72 0.23 -4.73
CA VAL A 669 -21.18 0.45 -4.69
C VAL A 669 -21.55 1.41 -5.81
N ARG A 670 -21.97 0.86 -6.93
CA ARG A 670 -22.48 1.62 -8.08
C ARG A 670 -24.00 1.79 -7.99
N LEU A 671 -24.50 2.80 -8.71
CA LEU A 671 -25.92 3.14 -8.73
C LEU A 671 -26.82 1.98 -9.18
N ASP A 672 -26.39 1.15 -10.12
CA ASP A 672 -27.14 -0.02 -10.62
C ASP A 672 -27.43 -1.03 -9.51
N LYS A 673 -26.53 -1.21 -8.54
CA LYS A 673 -26.70 -2.10 -7.39
C LYS A 673 -27.76 -1.62 -6.40
N LEU A 674 -28.15 -0.35 -6.47
CA LEU A 674 -29.18 0.24 -5.61
C LEU A 674 -30.52 0.41 -6.33
N LEU A 675 -30.51 0.69 -7.63
CA LEU A 675 -31.71 1.01 -8.41
C LEU A 675 -32.70 -0.13 -8.51
N ASP A 676 -32.23 -1.38 -8.61
CA ASP A 676 -33.11 -2.55 -8.74
C ASP A 676 -33.91 -2.82 -7.45
N GLU A 677 -33.40 -2.39 -6.29
CA GLU A 677 -34.02 -2.53 -4.98
C GLU A 677 -34.93 -1.33 -4.63
N PHE A 678 -34.82 -0.19 -5.35
CA PHE A 678 -35.74 0.95 -5.16
C PHE A 678 -37.10 0.77 -5.88
N ARG A 679 -37.17 -0.17 -6.83
CA ARG A 679 -38.38 -0.55 -7.56
C ARG A 679 -39.24 -1.54 -6.79
#